data_2650a06b2e2f9b152b57710c0e5d794e
#
_entry.id   2650a06b2e2f9b152b57710c0e5d794e
#
_cell.length_a   1.000
_cell.length_b   1.000
_cell.length_c   1.000
_cell.angle_alpha   90.00
_cell.angle_beta   90.00
_cell.angle_gamma   90.00
#
_symmetry.space_group_name_H-M   'P 1'
#
loop_
_entity.id
_entity.type
_entity.pdbx_description
1 polymer ?
#
loop_
_entity_poly.entity_id
_entity_poly.type
_entity_poly.pdbx_seq_one_letter_code
_entity_poly.pdbx_strand_id
1 'polypeptide(L)'
;MLAALAACHGTSSGGSGPQTNALPAFVAGSVRITSYDGNTDDLLTAGLGKTGIGSSTAPAFANPSSPTAAELRRLAIWSNYRALVDMSANGGYGRFWGPNVDLNGNDTPGEGKIAGTEYLAYADDGSGTQNVSLLVQVPASFDANHPCIVTATSSGSRGVYGAISAAGEWGLKRGCAVAYTDKGTGNGAHELATDTVTLIDGTVASASAAGRLSLFTANVPAATLATFNQTFPYRYAFKHAHSQQNPEQSWGKDTLEAVQFAYWALNQQFAPVVAGSQHGVRYQPGSVTTIAASVSNGGGASIEAAEEDTQGWITAVVVGEPQVNVAMNAGTQVQEGGAPISAAGKPLADYMTLANLLEPCAAAASQLATAPYLSGLPLATTQSIRSARCASLAAGGVISGGDLQSQAASALAQLHAAGYESDSDFLQAPMWDSQAVPAVAVTYANAYKRASVTDNLCAFSFGATSSTGAAGVAPAVSPMSTVFGLGNGVPPTDGINLVYNNGSAGAADHRLATSDASYTGALCLRQLWTNGNATMAASVAAIRVNGDLHGKPAIIVQGRSDALVPVNHASRAYLAQNSFAEGKRSQLSFYEVTNGQHFDAFLPIAGFDTRFIPVHYYNLQALNLMWNHLKSGAPLPPSQVVRTVPRGGTPGQAPALTTANLPAIAADPGANAISVNGGVVNVPQ
;
A
#
# COMPACT_ATOMS: atom_id res chain seq x y z
N MET A 1 -51.06 43.88 17.48
CA MET A 1 -50.70 43.88 18.93
C MET A 1 -49.41 43.08 19.09
N LEU A 2 -48.31 43.78 19.27
CA LEU A 2 -47.02 43.18 19.57
C LEU A 2 -46.98 42.86 21.07
N ALA A 3 -46.61 41.63 21.41
CA ALA A 3 -46.18 41.28 22.77
C ALA A 3 -44.71 40.89 22.72
N ALA A 4 -43.88 41.74 23.29
CA ALA A 4 -42.46 41.52 23.51
C ALA A 4 -42.29 40.62 24.74
N LEU A 5 -41.68 39.44 24.58
CA LEU A 5 -41.16 38.61 25.68
C LEU A 5 -39.68 38.98 25.87
N ALA A 6 -39.35 39.58 26.99
CA ALA A 6 -38.02 39.77 27.47
C ALA A 6 -37.44 38.46 27.97
N ALA A 7 -36.43 37.91 27.29
CA ALA A 7 -35.64 36.78 27.76
C ALA A 7 -34.56 37.29 28.72
N CYS A 8 -34.64 36.87 29.98
CA CYS A 8 -33.59 37.03 30.95
C CYS A 8 -32.34 36.26 30.54
N HIS A 9 -31.25 36.96 30.24
CA HIS A 9 -29.92 36.38 30.12
C HIS A 9 -29.41 36.03 31.54
N GLY A 10 -29.56 34.77 31.89
CA GLY A 10 -28.81 34.20 32.99
C GLY A 10 -27.44 33.80 32.48
N THR A 11 -26.43 34.59 32.83
CA THR A 11 -25.01 34.22 32.69
C THR A 11 -24.69 33.13 33.71
N SER A 12 -24.93 31.87 33.35
CA SER A 12 -24.33 30.75 34.05
C SER A 12 -22.89 30.62 33.61
N SER A 13 -21.96 31.17 34.42
CA SER A 13 -20.55 30.79 34.37
C SER A 13 -20.40 29.37 34.90
N GLY A 14 -20.81 28.40 34.09
CA GLY A 14 -20.47 27.02 34.28
C GLY A 14 -19.00 26.84 33.94
N GLY A 15 -18.13 26.81 34.95
CA GLY A 15 -16.76 26.36 34.81
C GLY A 15 -16.82 24.93 34.26
N SER A 16 -16.47 24.75 32.97
CA SER A 16 -16.26 23.42 32.40
C SER A 16 -15.13 22.80 33.20
N GLY A 17 -15.40 21.73 33.96
CA GLY A 17 -14.36 20.91 34.58
C GLY A 17 -13.33 20.47 33.53
N PRO A 18 -12.14 20.04 33.96
CA PRO A 18 -11.12 19.60 33.01
C PRO A 18 -11.68 18.53 32.06
N GLN A 19 -11.49 18.75 30.76
CA GLN A 19 -11.94 17.80 29.73
C GLN A 19 -11.24 16.46 29.92
N THR A 20 -12.01 15.38 30.04
CA THR A 20 -11.48 14.02 30.17
C THR A 20 -11.14 13.41 28.81
N ASN A 21 -10.06 12.59 28.76
CA ASN A 21 -9.62 11.86 27.58
C ASN A 21 -10.51 10.61 27.36
N ALA A 22 -11.66 10.79 26.73
CA ALA A 22 -12.55 9.69 26.38
C ALA A 22 -11.98 8.85 25.23
N LEU A 23 -12.12 7.52 25.31
CA LEU A 23 -11.81 6.63 24.20
C LEU A 23 -12.71 6.99 23.01
N PRO A 24 -12.14 7.16 21.78
CA PRO A 24 -12.94 7.49 20.60
C PRO A 24 -14.05 6.45 20.35
N ALA A 25 -15.24 6.90 19.96
CA ALA A 25 -16.42 6.06 19.83
C ALA A 25 -16.29 4.98 18.73
N PHE A 26 -15.42 5.19 17.76
CA PHE A 26 -15.13 4.20 16.71
C PHE A 26 -14.25 3.04 17.21
N VAL A 27 -13.57 3.17 18.36
CA VAL A 27 -12.75 2.08 18.91
C VAL A 27 -13.66 0.98 19.45
N ALA A 28 -13.58 -0.20 18.86
CA ALA A 28 -14.38 -1.34 19.23
C ALA A 28 -13.60 -2.33 20.12
N GLY A 29 -14.27 -2.82 21.15
CA GLY A 29 -13.66 -3.78 22.08
C GLY A 29 -12.66 -3.13 23.04
N SER A 30 -11.67 -3.91 23.49
CA SER A 30 -10.64 -3.47 24.42
C SER A 30 -9.37 -3.05 23.68
N VAL A 31 -8.71 -2.01 24.18
CA VAL A 31 -7.37 -1.63 23.74
C VAL A 31 -6.35 -2.55 24.42
N ARG A 32 -5.52 -3.22 23.63
CA ARG A 32 -4.34 -3.96 24.15
C ARG A 32 -3.18 -3.00 24.30
N ILE A 33 -2.56 -2.98 25.46
CA ILE A 33 -1.40 -2.13 25.76
C ILE A 33 -0.24 -3.04 26.13
N THR A 34 0.88 -2.93 25.42
CA THR A 34 2.07 -3.74 25.64
C THR A 34 3.31 -2.86 25.68
N SER A 35 4.15 -3.03 26.68
CA SER A 35 5.43 -2.31 26.78
C SER A 35 6.57 -3.23 26.40
N TYR A 36 7.51 -2.69 25.64
CA TYR A 36 8.71 -3.36 25.15
C TYR A 36 9.96 -2.70 25.71
N ASP A 37 10.92 -3.51 26.15
CA ASP A 37 12.13 -3.06 26.85
C ASP A 37 13.23 -2.52 25.94
N GLY A 38 13.09 -2.68 24.61
CA GLY A 38 14.11 -2.31 23.65
C GLY A 38 15.36 -3.20 23.65
N ASN A 39 15.29 -4.34 24.32
CA ASN A 39 16.39 -5.30 24.42
C ASN A 39 15.94 -6.71 24.00
N THR A 40 15.03 -7.33 24.76
CA THR A 40 14.50 -8.66 24.41
C THR A 40 13.42 -8.59 23.36
N ASP A 41 12.61 -7.53 23.37
CA ASP A 41 11.64 -7.18 22.35
C ASP A 41 11.58 -5.64 22.20
N ASP A 42 11.16 -5.15 21.05
CA ASP A 42 11.17 -3.72 20.74
C ASP A 42 10.08 -3.33 19.71
N LEU A 43 9.84 -2.01 19.58
CA LEU A 43 8.79 -1.48 18.71
C LEU A 43 9.07 -1.69 17.22
N LEU A 44 10.34 -1.57 16.80
CA LEU A 44 10.71 -1.54 15.38
C LEU A 44 11.03 -2.92 14.82
N THR A 45 11.70 -3.77 15.58
CA THR A 45 12.27 -5.04 15.08
C THR A 45 11.72 -6.28 15.75
N ALA A 46 10.81 -6.14 16.73
CA ALA A 46 10.29 -7.24 17.55
C ALA A 46 11.42 -8.12 18.15
N GLY A 47 12.48 -7.47 18.64
CA GLY A 47 13.64 -8.12 19.25
C GLY A 47 14.69 -8.63 18.25
N LEU A 48 14.40 -8.63 16.96
CA LEU A 48 15.29 -9.15 15.92
C LEU A 48 16.53 -8.27 15.69
N GLY A 49 16.39 -6.95 15.87
CA GLY A 49 17.44 -5.99 15.53
C GLY A 49 17.76 -5.94 14.04
N LYS A 50 18.74 -5.11 13.65
CA LYS A 50 19.27 -5.03 12.29
C LYS A 50 19.62 -6.40 11.71
N THR A 51 20.34 -7.20 12.49
CA THR A 51 20.84 -8.51 12.06
C THR A 51 19.70 -9.48 11.76
N GLY A 52 18.71 -9.59 12.65
CA GLY A 52 17.58 -10.50 12.44
C GLY A 52 16.61 -10.02 11.37
N ILE A 53 16.36 -8.71 11.27
CA ILE A 53 15.58 -8.14 10.15
C ILE A 53 16.29 -8.37 8.81
N GLY A 54 17.63 -8.27 8.77
CA GLY A 54 18.44 -8.51 7.57
C GLY A 54 18.56 -10.00 7.17
N SER A 55 18.24 -10.93 8.07
CA SER A 55 18.31 -12.37 7.78
C SER A 55 17.37 -12.77 6.65
N SER A 56 17.83 -13.56 5.69
CA SER A 56 16.96 -14.16 4.66
C SER A 56 16.07 -15.28 5.19
N THR A 57 16.39 -15.83 6.37
CA THR A 57 15.59 -16.86 7.05
C THR A 57 14.54 -16.20 7.93
N ALA A 58 13.29 -16.52 7.70
CA ALA A 58 12.17 -16.03 8.50
C ALA A 58 12.29 -16.52 9.97
N PRO A 59 11.80 -15.73 10.93
CA PRO A 59 11.71 -16.16 12.32
C PRO A 59 10.87 -17.44 12.44
N ALA A 60 11.42 -18.45 13.11
CA ALA A 60 10.73 -19.71 13.31
C ALA A 60 9.72 -19.62 14.49
N PHE A 61 8.68 -20.44 14.41
CA PHE A 61 7.75 -20.67 15.51
C PHE A 61 8.22 -21.83 16.38
N ALA A 62 8.08 -21.72 17.70
CA ALA A 62 8.35 -22.83 18.61
C ALA A 62 7.39 -24.00 18.35
N ASN A 63 6.13 -23.70 18.07
CA ASN A 63 5.14 -24.66 17.61
C ASN A 63 4.46 -24.14 16.33
N PRO A 64 4.83 -24.65 15.13
CA PRO A 64 4.24 -24.19 13.87
C PRO A 64 2.73 -24.40 13.75
N SER A 65 2.16 -25.34 14.50
CA SER A 65 0.71 -25.61 14.48
C SER A 65 -0.08 -24.66 15.41
N SER A 66 0.60 -23.95 16.30
CA SER A 66 -0.04 -23.01 17.24
C SER A 66 0.96 -21.93 17.65
N PRO A 67 1.32 -21.02 16.73
CA PRO A 67 2.25 -19.93 17.04
C PRO A 67 1.59 -18.94 18.00
N THR A 68 2.42 -18.35 18.85
CA THR A 68 1.98 -17.32 19.81
C THR A 68 1.81 -15.96 19.11
N ALA A 69 1.00 -15.07 19.71
CA ALA A 69 0.83 -13.70 19.21
C ALA A 69 2.18 -12.94 19.10
N ALA A 70 3.13 -13.17 20.02
CA ALA A 70 4.45 -12.56 19.96
C ALA A 70 5.29 -13.07 18.78
N GLU A 71 5.23 -14.36 18.48
CA GLU A 71 5.91 -14.95 17.31
C GLU A 71 5.29 -14.45 16.00
N LEU A 72 3.96 -14.32 15.95
CA LEU A 72 3.23 -13.79 14.79
C LEU A 72 3.54 -12.30 14.57
N ARG A 73 3.60 -11.50 15.64
CA ARG A 73 4.06 -10.11 15.58
C ARG A 73 5.49 -10.02 15.01
N ARG A 74 6.39 -10.86 15.50
CA ARG A 74 7.79 -10.90 15.04
C ARG A 74 7.89 -11.25 13.56
N LEU A 75 7.14 -12.24 13.09
CA LEU A 75 7.08 -12.58 11.67
C LEU A 75 6.45 -11.45 10.86
N ALA A 76 5.37 -10.81 11.36
CA ALA A 76 4.70 -9.72 10.68
C ALA A 76 5.62 -8.50 10.50
N ILE A 77 6.37 -8.12 11.53
CA ILE A 77 7.35 -7.02 11.44
C ILE A 77 8.48 -7.40 10.46
N TRP A 78 9.06 -8.59 10.57
CA TRP A 78 10.10 -9.07 9.67
C TRP A 78 9.65 -9.05 8.20
N SER A 79 8.47 -9.59 7.91
CA SER A 79 7.92 -9.68 6.55
C SER A 79 7.57 -8.32 5.96
N ASN A 80 6.88 -7.47 6.73
CA ASN A 80 6.45 -6.16 6.25
C ASN A 80 7.63 -5.19 6.07
N TYR A 81 8.65 -5.29 6.92
CA TYR A 81 9.87 -4.51 6.75
C TYR A 81 10.53 -4.82 5.39
N ARG A 82 10.71 -6.09 5.09
CA ARG A 82 11.35 -6.59 3.86
C ARG A 82 10.53 -6.40 2.59
N ALA A 83 9.24 -6.22 2.73
CA ALA A 83 8.34 -6.09 1.59
C ALA A 83 8.47 -4.76 0.84
N LEU A 84 9.02 -3.73 1.49
CA LEU A 84 9.04 -2.37 0.96
C LEU A 84 10.45 -1.85 0.63
N VAL A 85 11.52 -2.52 1.09
CA VAL A 85 12.88 -2.01 0.95
C VAL A 85 13.85 -3.09 0.48
N ASP A 86 14.90 -2.69 -0.22
CA ASP A 86 16.01 -3.58 -0.56
C ASP A 86 16.77 -3.97 0.70
N MET A 87 16.80 -5.27 1.00
CA MET A 87 17.46 -5.84 2.18
C MET A 87 18.92 -6.24 1.93
N SER A 88 19.44 -6.05 0.71
CA SER A 88 20.82 -6.41 0.40
C SER A 88 21.81 -5.36 0.89
N ALA A 89 22.94 -5.81 1.40
CA ALA A 89 24.02 -4.91 1.82
C ALA A 89 24.55 -4.06 0.65
N ASN A 90 24.65 -4.66 -0.55
CA ASN A 90 25.03 -3.93 -1.76
C ASN A 90 23.96 -2.96 -2.24
N GLY A 91 22.68 -3.22 -1.92
CA GLY A 91 21.55 -2.33 -2.23
C GLY A 91 21.44 -1.14 -1.29
N GLY A 92 22.03 -1.20 -0.09
CA GLY A 92 22.04 -0.06 0.83
C GLY A 92 21.56 -0.36 2.25
N TYR A 93 20.98 -1.54 2.52
CA TYR A 93 20.57 -1.92 3.86
C TYR A 93 21.75 -1.90 4.85
N GLY A 94 21.55 -1.28 5.99
CA GLY A 94 22.57 -1.07 7.01
C GLY A 94 23.55 0.07 6.72
N ARG A 95 23.41 0.78 5.59
CA ARG A 95 24.28 1.91 5.18
C ARG A 95 23.51 3.18 4.83
N PHE A 96 22.42 3.08 4.08
CA PHE A 96 21.57 4.21 3.69
C PHE A 96 20.21 4.16 4.38
N TRP A 97 19.76 2.97 4.77
CA TRP A 97 18.56 2.71 5.57
C TRP A 97 18.75 1.42 6.39
N GLY A 98 17.89 1.22 7.35
CA GLY A 98 17.94 0.07 8.24
C GLY A 98 17.94 0.47 9.70
N PRO A 99 17.58 -0.42 10.63
CA PRO A 99 17.41 -0.08 12.04
C PRO A 99 18.62 0.62 12.68
N ASN A 100 19.84 0.28 12.27
CA ASN A 100 21.11 0.87 12.73
C ASN A 100 21.43 2.25 12.11
N VAL A 101 20.80 2.65 11.01
CA VAL A 101 21.10 3.92 10.35
C VAL A 101 20.37 5.05 11.07
N ASP A 102 21.09 6.07 11.52
CA ASP A 102 20.48 7.22 12.22
C ASP A 102 19.77 8.17 11.23
N LEU A 103 19.12 9.19 11.78
CA LEU A 103 18.37 10.19 11.00
C LEU A 103 19.23 11.10 10.13
N ASN A 104 20.54 11.07 10.31
CA ASN A 104 21.53 11.79 9.49
C ASN A 104 22.15 10.89 8.42
N GLY A 105 21.72 9.61 8.35
CA GLY A 105 22.23 8.64 7.41
C GLY A 105 23.57 7.98 7.83
N ASN A 106 23.93 8.06 9.11
CA ASN A 106 25.13 7.42 9.62
C ASN A 106 24.83 5.99 10.11
N ASP A 107 25.70 5.05 9.76
CA ASP A 107 25.69 3.72 10.34
C ASP A 107 26.16 3.82 11.81
N THR A 108 25.32 3.37 12.72
CA THR A 108 25.61 3.29 14.15
C THR A 108 25.95 1.85 14.54
N PRO A 109 26.80 1.60 15.56
CA PRO A 109 27.22 0.25 15.95
C PRO A 109 26.13 -0.58 16.66
N GLY A 110 24.86 -0.15 16.64
CA GLY A 110 23.76 -0.79 17.33
C GLY A 110 22.88 -1.66 16.44
N GLU A 111 21.98 -2.41 17.07
CA GLU A 111 20.94 -3.22 16.40
C GLU A 111 19.68 -2.41 16.09
N GLY A 112 19.59 -1.13 16.49
CA GLY A 112 18.50 -0.21 16.21
C GLY A 112 17.18 -0.55 16.90
N LYS A 113 17.23 -1.28 18.01
CA LYS A 113 16.05 -1.62 18.81
C LYS A 113 15.52 -0.40 19.56
N ILE A 114 14.20 -0.25 19.62
CA ILE A 114 13.53 0.92 20.20
C ILE A 114 12.54 0.47 21.28
N ALA A 115 12.80 0.83 22.53
CA ALA A 115 11.89 0.64 23.66
C ALA A 115 10.65 1.52 23.52
N GLY A 116 9.52 1.09 24.11
CA GLY A 116 8.32 1.90 24.16
C GLY A 116 7.04 1.13 24.43
N THR A 117 5.91 1.77 24.20
CA THR A 117 4.58 1.19 24.42
C THR A 117 3.80 1.10 23.11
N GLU A 118 3.10 -0.01 22.92
CA GLU A 118 2.25 -0.28 21.77
C GLU A 118 0.78 -0.41 22.23
N TYR A 119 -0.11 0.28 21.51
CA TYR A 119 -1.57 0.26 21.71
C TYR A 119 -2.21 -0.35 20.46
N LEU A 120 -2.96 -1.43 20.61
CA LEU A 120 -3.60 -2.15 19.50
C LEU A 120 -5.11 -2.26 19.74
N ALA A 121 -5.92 -1.91 18.76
CA ALA A 121 -7.37 -1.92 18.83
C ALA A 121 -7.99 -2.10 17.44
N TYR A 122 -9.31 -2.34 17.39
CA TYR A 122 -10.12 -2.20 16.18
C TYR A 122 -10.80 -0.83 16.13
N ALA A 123 -10.94 -0.27 14.93
CA ALA A 123 -12.03 0.66 14.61
C ALA A 123 -13.14 -0.12 13.90
N ASP A 124 -14.37 0.13 14.29
CA ASP A 124 -15.57 -0.47 13.69
C ASP A 124 -16.79 0.42 13.92
N ASP A 125 -17.78 0.36 13.03
CA ASP A 125 -19.04 1.09 13.16
C ASP A 125 -20.04 0.44 14.15
N GLY A 126 -19.62 -0.59 14.85
CA GLY A 126 -20.42 -1.38 15.75
C GLY A 126 -21.03 -2.64 15.11
N SER A 127 -20.86 -2.85 13.81
CA SER A 127 -21.34 -4.04 13.10
C SER A 127 -20.46 -5.28 13.34
N GLY A 128 -19.17 -5.10 13.57
CA GLY A 128 -18.16 -6.18 13.60
C GLY A 128 -17.79 -6.69 12.20
N THR A 129 -18.16 -5.93 11.15
CA THR A 129 -17.89 -6.32 9.75
C THR A 129 -16.76 -5.49 9.10
N GLN A 130 -16.43 -4.35 9.68
CA GLN A 130 -15.34 -3.49 9.19
C GLN A 130 -14.00 -3.86 9.81
N ASN A 131 -13.89 -3.91 11.14
CA ASN A 131 -12.71 -4.31 11.91
C ASN A 131 -11.39 -3.80 11.34
N VAL A 132 -11.28 -2.47 11.22
CA VAL A 132 -10.04 -1.81 10.79
C VAL A 132 -9.02 -1.89 11.93
N SER A 133 -7.84 -2.43 11.68
CA SER A 133 -6.80 -2.51 12.70
C SER A 133 -6.16 -1.15 12.91
N LEU A 134 -6.10 -0.71 14.17
CA LEU A 134 -5.41 0.48 14.63
C LEU A 134 -4.26 0.09 15.55
N LEU A 135 -3.08 0.68 15.31
CA LEU A 135 -1.92 0.48 16.16
C LEU A 135 -1.22 1.82 16.42
N VAL A 136 -0.84 2.07 17.66
CA VAL A 136 -0.01 3.23 18.01
C VAL A 136 1.23 2.75 18.73
N GLN A 137 2.40 3.14 18.24
CA GLN A 137 3.67 2.92 18.91
C GLN A 137 4.20 4.25 19.46
N VAL A 138 4.46 4.30 20.76
CA VAL A 138 5.03 5.47 21.44
C VAL A 138 6.43 5.10 21.94
N PRO A 139 7.51 5.59 21.31
CA PRO A 139 8.86 5.27 21.74
C PRO A 139 9.18 5.89 23.11
N ALA A 140 10.05 5.25 23.87
CA ALA A 140 10.49 5.75 25.18
C ALA A 140 11.19 7.13 25.09
N SER A 141 11.70 7.48 23.91
CA SER A 141 12.30 8.78 23.59
C SER A 141 11.30 9.88 23.21
N PHE A 142 9.98 9.60 23.29
CA PHE A 142 8.95 10.59 22.96
C PHE A 142 9.06 11.85 23.84
N ASP A 143 9.16 13.03 23.19
CA ASP A 143 9.18 14.30 23.91
C ASP A 143 7.78 14.86 24.11
N ALA A 144 7.28 14.76 25.34
CA ALA A 144 5.95 15.22 25.70
C ALA A 144 5.76 16.76 25.59
N ASN A 145 6.84 17.54 25.47
CA ASN A 145 6.78 18.99 25.32
C ASN A 145 6.86 19.44 23.85
N HIS A 146 7.42 18.61 22.99
CA HIS A 146 7.48 18.84 21.54
C HIS A 146 6.86 17.64 20.79
N PRO A 147 5.58 17.36 21.01
CA PRO A 147 4.94 16.14 20.55
C PRO A 147 4.89 16.07 19.02
N CYS A 148 5.10 14.87 18.48
CA CYS A 148 4.89 14.59 17.07
C CYS A 148 4.24 13.22 16.84
N ILE A 149 3.48 13.12 15.77
CA ILE A 149 2.88 11.90 15.25
C ILE A 149 3.28 11.74 13.79
N VAL A 150 3.57 10.52 13.38
CA VAL A 150 3.75 10.14 11.98
C VAL A 150 2.78 9.01 11.69
N THR A 151 2.02 9.09 10.59
CA THR A 151 1.23 7.92 10.19
C THR A 151 2.13 6.90 9.48
N ALA A 152 1.75 5.63 9.58
CA ALA A 152 2.33 4.54 8.83
C ALA A 152 1.18 3.65 8.32
N THR A 153 0.30 4.27 7.53
CA THR A 153 -0.85 3.61 6.92
C THR A 153 -0.37 2.49 6.01
N SER A 154 -0.91 1.30 6.16
CA SER A 154 -0.46 0.09 5.48
C SER A 154 -0.31 0.27 3.97
N SER A 155 0.86 -0.04 3.43
CA SER A 155 1.11 -0.16 1.99
C SER A 155 0.54 -1.48 1.45
N GLY A 156 -0.09 -1.47 0.29
CA GLY A 156 -0.78 -2.66 -0.23
C GLY A 156 -1.95 -3.09 0.66
N SER A 157 -2.56 -4.22 0.37
CA SER A 157 -3.54 -4.86 1.25
C SER A 157 -2.78 -5.65 2.32
N ARG A 158 -1.99 -4.93 3.13
CA ARG A 158 -1.14 -5.52 4.16
C ARG A 158 -1.75 -5.34 5.54
N GLY A 159 -1.25 -6.14 6.48
CA GLY A 159 -1.59 -5.98 7.90
C GLY A 159 -1.09 -4.65 8.48
N VAL A 160 -1.41 -4.42 9.73
CA VAL A 160 -1.17 -3.15 10.42
C VAL A 160 0.29 -2.67 10.39
N TYR A 161 1.28 -3.57 10.34
CA TYR A 161 2.71 -3.21 10.21
C TYR A 161 3.15 -2.89 8.77
N GLY A 162 2.21 -2.79 7.82
CA GLY A 162 2.47 -2.72 6.38
C GLY A 162 3.26 -1.51 5.86
N ALA A 163 3.59 -0.55 6.73
CA ALA A 163 4.46 0.60 6.39
C ALA A 163 5.55 0.84 7.45
N ILE A 164 5.92 -0.19 8.23
CA ILE A 164 6.89 -0.05 9.32
C ILE A 164 8.25 0.43 8.84
N SER A 165 8.76 -0.06 7.71
CA SER A 165 10.04 0.39 7.13
C SER A 165 9.93 1.72 6.38
N ALA A 166 8.77 2.06 5.81
CA ALA A 166 8.61 3.24 4.97
C ALA A 166 8.46 4.55 5.78
N ALA A 167 7.65 4.52 6.85
CA ALA A 167 7.35 5.68 7.68
C ALA A 167 7.55 5.40 9.17
N GLY A 168 7.24 4.18 9.63
CA GLY A 168 7.32 3.79 11.04
C GLY A 168 8.70 3.92 11.61
N GLU A 169 9.72 3.38 10.94
CA GLU A 169 11.13 3.47 11.37
C GLU A 169 11.58 4.93 11.54
N TRP A 170 11.31 5.77 10.54
CA TRP A 170 11.68 7.18 10.60
C TRP A 170 10.99 7.89 11.77
N GLY A 171 9.68 7.65 11.96
CA GLY A 171 8.92 8.24 13.05
C GLY A 171 9.43 7.83 14.42
N LEU A 172 9.66 6.53 14.65
CA LEU A 172 10.20 6.01 15.92
C LEU A 172 11.59 6.57 16.24
N LYS A 173 12.49 6.61 15.26
CA LYS A 173 13.83 7.18 15.41
C LYS A 173 13.80 8.68 15.70
N ARG A 174 12.79 9.39 15.17
CA ARG A 174 12.58 10.83 15.43
C ARG A 174 12.02 11.09 16.82
N GLY A 175 11.62 10.05 17.56
CA GLY A 175 10.94 10.20 18.84
C GLY A 175 9.47 10.57 18.70
N CYS A 176 8.88 10.41 17.52
CA CYS A 176 7.45 10.61 17.31
C CYS A 176 6.65 9.36 17.69
N ALA A 177 5.42 9.53 18.12
CA ALA A 177 4.45 8.44 18.10
C ALA A 177 4.15 8.07 16.66
N VAL A 178 3.96 6.77 16.38
CA VAL A 178 3.60 6.29 15.04
C VAL A 178 2.21 5.69 15.06
N ALA A 179 1.34 6.23 14.22
CA ALA A 179 -0.04 5.81 14.05
C ALA A 179 -0.17 4.91 12.81
N TYR A 180 -0.43 3.64 13.03
CA TYR A 180 -0.62 2.65 11.96
C TYR A 180 -2.09 2.27 11.80
N THR A 181 -2.47 1.93 10.58
CA THR A 181 -3.75 1.30 10.29
C THR A 181 -3.65 0.38 9.08
N ASP A 182 -4.45 -0.71 9.06
CA ASP A 182 -4.65 -1.53 7.88
C ASP A 182 -5.65 -0.91 6.88
N LYS A 183 -6.19 0.27 7.21
CA LYS A 183 -7.14 1.06 6.40
C LYS A 183 -8.31 0.25 5.82
N GLY A 184 -8.77 -0.78 6.56
CA GLY A 184 -9.91 -1.60 6.15
C GLY A 184 -9.63 -2.62 5.04
N THR A 185 -8.45 -2.60 4.40
CA THR A 185 -8.05 -3.63 3.44
C THR A 185 -7.35 -4.80 4.12
N GLY A 186 -6.30 -4.55 4.87
CA GLY A 186 -5.64 -5.54 5.72
C GLY A 186 -5.23 -6.85 5.06
N ASN A 187 -4.82 -7.79 5.90
CA ASN A 187 -4.49 -9.16 5.53
C ASN A 187 -5.46 -10.20 6.14
N GLY A 188 -6.62 -9.73 6.59
CA GLY A 188 -7.66 -10.61 7.12
C GLY A 188 -8.11 -11.62 6.05
N ALA A 189 -8.15 -12.88 6.45
CA ALA A 189 -8.55 -13.98 5.57
C ALA A 189 -9.53 -14.92 6.29
N HIS A 190 -10.29 -15.67 5.51
CA HIS A 190 -11.17 -16.76 5.95
C HIS A 190 -10.89 -17.99 5.12
N GLU A 191 -10.41 -19.06 5.75
CA GLU A 191 -10.28 -20.38 5.13
C GLU A 191 -11.65 -21.06 5.10
N LEU A 192 -12.24 -21.13 3.92
CA LEU A 192 -13.65 -21.51 3.75
C LEU A 192 -13.93 -23.00 4.05
N ALA A 193 -12.92 -23.87 3.85
CA ALA A 193 -13.09 -25.32 4.04
C ALA A 193 -13.13 -25.72 5.52
N THR A 194 -12.40 -25.00 6.38
CA THR A 194 -12.28 -25.31 7.82
C THR A 194 -12.97 -24.29 8.71
N ASP A 195 -13.61 -23.26 8.13
CA ASP A 195 -14.23 -22.14 8.81
C ASP A 195 -13.26 -21.41 9.77
N THR A 196 -11.99 -21.28 9.37
CA THR A 196 -10.92 -20.68 10.18
C THR A 196 -10.66 -19.23 9.78
N VAL A 197 -10.59 -18.34 10.78
CA VAL A 197 -10.31 -16.91 10.62
C VAL A 197 -9.16 -16.47 11.52
N THR A 198 -8.54 -15.33 11.21
CA THR A 198 -7.53 -14.68 12.04
C THR A 198 -8.11 -13.62 12.96
N LEU A 199 -7.52 -13.47 14.15
CA LEU A 199 -7.81 -12.39 15.10
C LEU A 199 -6.79 -11.25 14.95
N ILE A 200 -7.00 -10.15 15.67
CA ILE A 200 -6.17 -8.93 15.57
C ILE A 200 -4.66 -9.16 15.84
N ASP A 201 -4.33 -10.20 16.60
CA ASP A 201 -2.95 -10.57 16.93
C ASP A 201 -2.40 -11.74 16.08
N GLY A 202 -3.16 -12.15 15.07
CA GLY A 202 -2.81 -13.23 14.16
C GLY A 202 -3.12 -14.64 14.67
N THR A 203 -3.52 -14.79 15.91
CA THR A 203 -4.01 -16.10 16.38
C THR A 203 -5.27 -16.48 15.62
N VAL A 204 -5.53 -17.79 15.53
CA VAL A 204 -6.64 -18.31 14.71
C VAL A 204 -7.76 -18.85 15.60
N ALA A 205 -8.99 -18.77 15.10
CA ALA A 205 -10.17 -19.36 15.69
C ALA A 205 -11.16 -19.81 14.59
N SER A 206 -12.18 -20.62 14.94
CA SER A 206 -13.32 -20.77 14.05
C SER A 206 -14.07 -19.45 13.91
N ALA A 207 -14.68 -19.19 12.75
CA ALA A 207 -15.42 -17.94 12.55
C ALA A 207 -16.53 -17.76 13.59
N SER A 208 -17.21 -18.83 13.99
CA SER A 208 -18.25 -18.80 15.04
C SER A 208 -17.69 -18.45 16.42
N ALA A 209 -16.49 -18.91 16.78
CA ALA A 209 -15.85 -18.59 18.07
C ALA A 209 -15.27 -17.17 18.06
N ALA A 210 -14.70 -16.72 16.94
CA ALA A 210 -14.17 -15.37 16.77
C ALA A 210 -15.29 -14.32 16.80
N GLY A 211 -16.44 -14.62 16.17
CA GLY A 211 -17.55 -13.68 16.04
C GLY A 211 -17.09 -12.32 15.52
N ARG A 212 -17.42 -11.27 16.26
CA ARG A 212 -17.06 -9.88 15.92
C ARG A 212 -15.57 -9.52 16.14
N LEU A 213 -14.74 -10.45 16.62
CA LEU A 213 -13.32 -10.22 16.88
C LEU A 213 -12.42 -10.73 15.74
N SER A 214 -12.98 -11.33 14.69
CA SER A 214 -12.20 -11.73 13.52
C SER A 214 -11.72 -10.50 12.76
N LEU A 215 -10.49 -10.57 12.19
CA LEU A 215 -10.03 -9.58 11.21
C LEU A 215 -10.96 -9.52 10.00
N PHE A 216 -11.44 -10.69 9.59
CA PHE A 216 -12.39 -10.82 8.49
C PHE A 216 -13.08 -12.18 8.53
N THR A 217 -14.40 -12.16 8.35
CA THR A 217 -15.23 -13.34 8.10
C THR A 217 -16.06 -13.09 6.85
N ALA A 218 -16.00 -13.98 5.86
CA ALA A 218 -16.79 -13.85 4.64
C ALA A 218 -18.29 -13.94 4.97
N ASN A 219 -19.06 -12.96 4.53
CA ASN A 219 -20.50 -12.94 4.73
C ASN A 219 -21.20 -13.78 3.65
N VAL A 220 -21.29 -15.10 3.89
CA VAL A 220 -21.89 -16.07 2.96
C VAL A 220 -22.87 -16.96 3.73
N PRO A 221 -24.11 -17.17 3.23
CA PRO A 221 -25.02 -18.12 3.84
C PRO A 221 -24.43 -19.54 3.85
N ALA A 222 -24.58 -20.27 4.95
CA ALA A 222 -23.96 -21.58 5.16
C ALA A 222 -24.27 -22.60 4.04
N ALA A 223 -25.50 -22.62 3.53
CA ALA A 223 -25.88 -23.51 2.41
C ALA A 223 -25.15 -23.15 1.10
N THR A 224 -24.99 -21.87 0.81
CA THR A 224 -24.26 -21.37 -0.35
C THR A 224 -22.77 -21.73 -0.22
N LEU A 225 -22.19 -21.52 0.96
CA LEU A 225 -20.81 -21.84 1.26
C LEU A 225 -20.55 -23.36 1.12
N ALA A 226 -21.45 -24.20 1.62
CA ALA A 226 -21.33 -25.65 1.48
C ALA A 226 -21.31 -26.08 0.01
N THR A 227 -22.19 -25.53 -0.82
CA THR A 227 -22.23 -25.79 -2.27
C THR A 227 -20.96 -25.30 -2.97
N PHE A 228 -20.49 -24.09 -2.60
CA PHE A 228 -19.26 -23.53 -3.15
C PHE A 228 -18.05 -24.40 -2.82
N ASN A 229 -17.90 -24.84 -1.57
CA ASN A 229 -16.78 -25.69 -1.12
C ASN A 229 -16.80 -27.08 -1.77
N GLN A 230 -17.95 -27.62 -2.15
CA GLN A 230 -18.05 -28.87 -2.93
C GLN A 230 -17.51 -28.67 -4.34
N THR A 231 -17.78 -27.52 -4.95
CA THR A 231 -17.36 -27.22 -6.33
C THR A 231 -15.91 -26.74 -6.38
N PHE A 232 -15.51 -25.92 -5.43
CA PHE A 232 -14.20 -25.28 -5.35
C PHE A 232 -13.57 -25.48 -3.96
N PRO A 233 -13.02 -26.66 -3.66
CA PRO A 233 -12.44 -26.97 -2.36
C PRO A 233 -11.18 -26.13 -2.09
N TYR A 234 -10.88 -25.88 -0.81
CA TYR A 234 -9.71 -25.15 -0.29
C TYR A 234 -9.52 -23.77 -0.90
N ARG A 235 -10.62 -22.99 -0.95
CA ARG A 235 -10.60 -21.58 -1.30
C ARG A 235 -10.55 -20.70 -0.06
N TYR A 236 -10.02 -19.50 -0.26
CA TYR A 236 -9.82 -18.47 0.76
C TYR A 236 -10.53 -17.20 0.34
N ALA A 237 -11.26 -16.61 1.28
CA ALA A 237 -11.76 -15.24 1.11
C ALA A 237 -10.79 -14.28 1.79
N PHE A 238 -10.46 -13.17 1.10
CA PHE A 238 -9.63 -12.10 1.65
C PHE A 238 -10.46 -10.84 1.85
N LYS A 239 -10.19 -10.10 2.93
CA LYS A 239 -10.94 -8.93 3.35
C LYS A 239 -11.09 -7.91 2.23
N HIS A 240 -9.98 -7.51 1.59
CA HIS A 240 -10.02 -6.52 0.51
C HIS A 240 -10.92 -6.96 -0.65
N ALA A 241 -10.74 -8.18 -1.14
CA ALA A 241 -11.47 -8.69 -2.30
C ALA A 241 -12.94 -9.03 -2.00
N HIS A 242 -13.24 -9.58 -0.80
CA HIS A 242 -14.49 -10.28 -0.56
C HIS A 242 -15.31 -9.75 0.61
N SER A 243 -14.99 -8.57 1.12
CA SER A 243 -15.79 -7.91 2.17
C SER A 243 -17.17 -7.46 1.69
N GLN A 244 -17.44 -7.49 0.40
CA GLN A 244 -18.65 -6.94 -0.23
C GLN A 244 -18.81 -5.42 0.02
N GLN A 245 -17.71 -4.78 0.40
CA GLN A 245 -17.59 -3.35 0.59
C GLN A 245 -16.63 -2.75 -0.45
N ASN A 246 -16.53 -1.43 -0.45
CA ASN A 246 -15.47 -0.71 -1.15
C ASN A 246 -14.55 -0.07 -0.09
N PRO A 247 -13.57 -0.82 0.47
CA PRO A 247 -12.77 -0.32 1.59
C PRO A 247 -11.94 0.91 1.23
N GLU A 248 -11.56 1.08 -0.04
CA GLU A 248 -10.84 2.24 -0.52
C GLU A 248 -11.61 3.55 -0.26
N GLN A 249 -12.93 3.53 -0.29
CA GLN A 249 -13.77 4.69 0.01
C GLN A 249 -13.57 5.25 1.43
N SER A 250 -13.02 4.48 2.34
CA SER A 250 -12.81 4.86 3.74
C SER A 250 -11.33 5.05 4.12
N TRP A 251 -10.41 4.97 3.18
CA TRP A 251 -8.99 5.03 3.48
C TRP A 251 -8.56 6.32 4.18
N GLY A 252 -9.08 7.47 3.75
CA GLY A 252 -8.85 8.75 4.39
C GLY A 252 -9.37 8.77 5.82
N LYS A 253 -10.64 8.39 6.01
CA LYS A 253 -11.29 8.27 7.32
C LYS A 253 -10.52 7.34 8.26
N ASP A 254 -10.18 6.13 7.79
CA ASP A 254 -9.51 5.13 8.62
C ASP A 254 -8.10 5.59 9.05
N THR A 255 -7.42 6.37 8.19
CA THR A 255 -6.14 7.02 8.53
C THR A 255 -6.33 8.14 9.57
N LEU A 256 -7.37 8.96 9.45
CA LEU A 256 -7.71 9.98 10.45
C LEU A 256 -8.10 9.34 11.79
N GLU A 257 -8.81 8.23 11.80
CA GLU A 257 -9.14 7.48 13.02
C GLU A 257 -7.88 6.94 13.70
N ALA A 258 -6.88 6.48 12.93
CA ALA A 258 -5.57 6.10 13.50
C ALA A 258 -4.85 7.29 14.15
N VAL A 259 -4.91 8.47 13.54
CA VAL A 259 -4.35 9.71 14.14
C VAL A 259 -5.11 10.06 15.43
N GLN A 260 -6.43 10.05 15.43
CA GLN A 260 -7.24 10.34 16.62
C GLN A 260 -6.97 9.34 17.75
N PHE A 261 -6.79 8.06 17.40
CA PHE A 261 -6.41 7.03 18.36
C PHE A 261 -5.01 7.28 18.94
N ALA A 262 -4.06 7.80 18.14
CA ALA A 262 -2.75 8.20 18.62
C ALA A 262 -2.83 9.40 19.61
N TYR A 263 -3.68 10.38 19.35
CA TYR A 263 -3.93 11.47 20.30
C TYR A 263 -4.50 10.96 21.62
N TRP A 264 -5.44 10.01 21.54
CA TRP A 264 -5.97 9.38 22.75
C TRP A 264 -4.86 8.63 23.52
N ALA A 265 -4.04 7.83 22.86
CA ALA A 265 -2.96 7.08 23.49
C ALA A 265 -1.93 8.00 24.16
N LEU A 266 -1.55 9.10 23.48
CA LEU A 266 -0.66 10.10 24.06
C LEU A 266 -1.27 10.80 25.27
N ASN A 267 -2.56 11.13 25.24
CA ASN A 267 -3.24 11.70 26.41
C ASN A 267 -3.33 10.69 27.56
N GLN A 268 -3.52 9.39 27.27
CA GLN A 268 -3.48 8.34 28.30
C GLN A 268 -2.11 8.22 28.98
N GLN A 269 -1.05 8.45 28.23
CA GLN A 269 0.31 8.26 28.75
C GLN A 269 0.88 9.53 29.41
N PHE A 270 0.54 10.73 28.90
CA PHE A 270 1.26 11.97 29.26
C PHE A 270 0.36 13.08 29.82
N ALA A 271 -0.96 12.96 29.74
CA ALA A 271 -1.82 13.95 30.36
C ALA A 271 -2.00 13.67 31.87
N PRO A 272 -2.21 14.71 32.70
CA PRO A 272 -2.47 14.52 34.12
C PRO A 272 -3.77 13.76 34.36
N VAL A 273 -3.85 13.00 35.46
CA VAL A 273 -5.09 12.43 35.95
C VAL A 273 -5.96 13.52 36.50
N VAL A 274 -7.21 13.65 36.06
CA VAL A 274 -8.14 14.73 36.42
C VAL A 274 -9.32 14.27 37.25
N ALA A 275 -9.73 12.98 37.12
CA ALA A 275 -10.81 12.41 37.93
C ALA A 275 -10.66 10.89 38.04
N GLY A 276 -10.58 10.33 39.26
CA GLY A 276 -10.41 8.90 39.48
C GLY A 276 -9.18 8.35 38.76
N SER A 277 -9.35 7.47 37.77
CA SER A 277 -8.28 6.99 36.88
C SER A 277 -8.31 7.66 35.49
N GLN A 278 -9.14 8.68 35.29
CA GLN A 278 -9.32 9.33 33.99
C GLN A 278 -8.27 10.40 33.78
N HIS A 279 -7.55 10.31 32.66
CA HIS A 279 -6.62 11.35 32.20
C HIS A 279 -7.37 12.52 31.56
N GLY A 280 -6.79 13.70 31.64
CA GLY A 280 -7.29 14.89 30.94
C GLY A 280 -6.88 14.90 29.47
N VAL A 281 -7.22 15.99 28.77
CA VAL A 281 -6.76 16.26 27.39
C VAL A 281 -5.61 17.27 27.44
N ARG A 282 -4.42 16.82 27.11
CA ARG A 282 -3.20 17.65 26.93
C ARG A 282 -2.96 17.95 25.46
N TYR A 283 -3.19 16.96 24.60
CA TYR A 283 -2.95 17.05 23.16
C TYR A 283 -4.29 17.07 22.41
N GLN A 284 -4.41 18.02 21.48
CA GLN A 284 -5.59 18.23 20.65
C GLN A 284 -5.18 18.69 19.24
N PRO A 285 -6.06 18.71 18.24
CA PRO A 285 -5.72 19.19 16.90
C PRO A 285 -4.96 20.51 16.93
N GLY A 286 -3.90 20.60 16.13
CA GLY A 286 -3.01 21.77 16.07
C GLY A 286 -1.96 21.87 17.18
N SER A 287 -2.02 21.04 18.25
CA SER A 287 -1.01 21.04 19.33
C SER A 287 0.12 20.04 19.13
N VAL A 288 0.02 19.16 18.13
CA VAL A 288 0.98 18.10 17.81
C VAL A 288 1.38 18.24 16.34
N THR A 289 2.68 18.16 16.05
CA THR A 289 3.15 18.09 14.67
C THR A 289 2.81 16.70 14.11
N THR A 290 1.84 16.61 13.21
CA THR A 290 1.39 15.33 12.62
C THR A 290 1.73 15.29 11.14
N ILE A 291 2.56 14.31 10.72
CA ILE A 291 2.90 14.07 9.30
C ILE A 291 2.13 12.83 8.84
N ALA A 292 1.22 13.01 7.90
CA ALA A 292 0.60 11.89 7.20
C ALA A 292 1.60 11.30 6.21
N ALA A 293 2.05 10.08 6.45
CA ALA A 293 3.12 9.46 5.68
C ALA A 293 2.86 7.99 5.41
N SER A 294 3.13 7.56 4.20
CA SER A 294 3.23 6.15 3.78
C SER A 294 3.65 6.06 2.32
N VAL A 295 3.54 4.86 1.73
CA VAL A 295 3.84 4.57 0.32
C VAL A 295 2.69 3.78 -0.33
N SER A 296 2.62 3.80 -1.67
CA SER A 296 1.65 3.05 -2.47
C SER A 296 0.20 3.44 -2.09
N ASN A 297 -0.70 2.47 -1.91
CA ASN A 297 -2.06 2.79 -1.47
C ASN A 297 -2.14 3.34 -0.03
N GLY A 298 -1.17 3.07 0.83
CA GLY A 298 -1.02 3.78 2.11
C GLY A 298 -0.69 5.27 1.91
N GLY A 299 0.07 5.59 0.86
CA GLY A 299 0.33 6.96 0.42
C GLY A 299 -0.94 7.65 -0.10
N GLY A 300 -1.75 6.95 -0.90
CA GLY A 300 -3.07 7.42 -1.33
C GLY A 300 -3.98 7.73 -0.14
N ALA A 301 -4.09 6.79 0.79
CA ALA A 301 -4.86 6.97 2.02
C ALA A 301 -4.40 8.16 2.87
N SER A 302 -3.09 8.44 2.90
CA SER A 302 -2.53 9.61 3.60
C SER A 302 -2.91 10.92 2.91
N ILE A 303 -2.99 10.94 1.58
CA ILE A 303 -3.50 12.09 0.80
C ILE A 303 -4.99 12.29 1.08
N GLU A 304 -5.80 11.24 0.97
CA GLU A 304 -7.24 11.29 1.25
C GLU A 304 -7.52 11.79 2.67
N ALA A 305 -6.77 11.29 3.67
CA ALA A 305 -6.88 11.77 5.04
C ALA A 305 -6.60 13.28 5.17
N ALA A 306 -5.63 13.80 4.42
CA ALA A 306 -5.32 15.23 4.46
C ALA A 306 -6.36 16.08 3.73
N GLU A 307 -6.99 15.57 2.67
CA GLU A 307 -8.13 16.20 1.98
C GLU A 307 -9.39 16.21 2.85
N GLU A 308 -9.64 15.13 3.61
CA GLU A 308 -10.80 14.98 4.50
C GLU A 308 -10.62 15.72 5.85
N ASP A 309 -9.39 16.07 6.22
CA ASP A 309 -9.08 16.70 7.51
C ASP A 309 -9.53 18.15 7.60
N THR A 310 -10.75 18.36 8.04
CA THR A 310 -11.32 19.70 8.31
C THR A 310 -11.05 20.20 9.73
N GLN A 311 -10.43 19.39 10.61
CA GLN A 311 -10.24 19.71 12.02
C GLN A 311 -8.78 20.04 12.39
N GLY A 312 -7.84 19.88 11.44
CA GLY A 312 -6.42 20.16 11.67
C GLY A 312 -5.69 19.09 12.45
N TRP A 313 -6.08 17.82 12.28
CA TRP A 313 -5.34 16.68 12.84
C TRP A 313 -3.99 16.47 12.14
N ILE A 314 -3.90 16.78 10.84
CA ILE A 314 -2.72 16.60 9.99
C ILE A 314 -2.07 17.97 9.73
N THR A 315 -0.76 18.05 9.95
CA THR A 315 0.04 19.26 9.71
C THR A 315 0.65 19.27 8.31
N ALA A 316 1.11 18.11 7.83
CA ALA A 316 1.81 17.95 6.55
C ALA A 316 1.64 16.53 5.98
N VAL A 317 1.98 16.37 4.69
CA VAL A 317 1.90 15.09 3.97
C VAL A 317 3.25 14.75 3.35
N VAL A 318 3.72 13.49 3.50
CA VAL A 318 4.89 12.96 2.80
C VAL A 318 4.60 11.54 2.34
N VAL A 319 4.48 11.33 1.04
CA VAL A 319 4.09 10.04 0.49
C VAL A 319 4.98 9.60 -0.67
N GLY A 320 5.21 8.29 -0.77
CA GLY A 320 5.87 7.67 -1.90
C GLY A 320 4.89 6.89 -2.77
N GLU A 321 5.02 7.02 -4.09
CA GLU A 321 4.33 6.19 -5.08
C GLU A 321 2.82 6.03 -4.80
N PRO A 322 2.10 7.13 -4.47
CA PRO A 322 0.74 7.04 -3.95
C PRO A 322 -0.22 6.50 -5.00
N GLN A 323 -0.99 5.47 -4.64
CA GLN A 323 -2.13 5.08 -5.46
C GLN A 323 -3.29 6.01 -5.16
N VAL A 324 -3.60 6.89 -6.11
CA VAL A 324 -4.71 7.84 -6.04
C VAL A 324 -5.57 7.76 -7.30
N ASN A 325 -6.87 7.97 -7.15
CA ASN A 325 -7.80 7.98 -8.29
C ASN A 325 -8.17 9.41 -8.64
N VAL A 326 -7.39 9.99 -9.57
CA VAL A 326 -7.56 11.37 -10.04
C VAL A 326 -8.63 11.44 -11.10
N ALA A 327 -9.50 12.45 -11.03
CA ALA A 327 -10.42 12.79 -12.11
C ALA A 327 -9.88 13.99 -12.88
N MET A 328 -9.18 13.74 -13.98
CA MET A 328 -8.77 14.82 -14.90
C MET A 328 -10.00 15.54 -15.46
N ASN A 329 -9.92 16.85 -15.56
CA ASN A 329 -10.98 17.73 -16.10
C ASN A 329 -10.41 18.69 -17.16
N ALA A 330 -11.24 19.52 -17.75
CA ALA A 330 -10.82 20.46 -18.80
C ALA A 330 -9.76 21.49 -18.32
N GLY A 331 -9.61 21.68 -17.01
CA GLY A 331 -8.61 22.59 -16.43
C GLY A 331 -7.30 21.90 -16.03
N THR A 332 -7.19 20.58 -16.22
CA THR A 332 -6.00 19.81 -15.81
C THR A 332 -5.35 19.11 -17.00
N GLN A 333 -4.01 19.16 -17.09
CA GLN A 333 -3.24 18.50 -18.14
C GLN A 333 -1.87 18.07 -17.64
N VAL A 334 -1.42 16.92 -18.09
CA VAL A 334 -0.03 16.46 -17.94
C VAL A 334 0.68 16.51 -19.27
N GLN A 335 1.88 17.04 -19.28
CA GLN A 335 2.77 17.11 -20.45
C GLN A 335 4.13 16.54 -20.08
N GLU A 336 4.83 15.97 -21.06
CA GLU A 336 6.24 15.58 -20.96
C GLU A 336 7.01 16.17 -22.13
N GLY A 337 8.09 16.91 -21.83
CA GLY A 337 8.84 17.65 -22.85
C GLY A 337 7.97 18.62 -23.67
N GLY A 338 6.87 19.11 -23.10
CA GLY A 338 5.90 19.98 -23.77
C GLY A 338 4.83 19.25 -24.59
N ALA A 339 4.91 17.92 -24.74
CA ALA A 339 3.90 17.12 -25.43
C ALA A 339 2.82 16.63 -24.45
N PRO A 340 1.52 16.75 -24.77
CA PRO A 340 0.45 16.31 -23.87
C PRO A 340 0.38 14.79 -23.76
N ILE A 341 0.16 14.28 -22.54
CA ILE A 341 -0.14 12.88 -22.25
C ILE A 341 -1.66 12.72 -22.19
N SER A 342 -2.22 12.12 -23.24
CA SER A 342 -3.68 12.04 -23.42
C SER A 342 -4.37 11.09 -22.43
N ALA A 343 -3.64 10.13 -21.87
CA ALA A 343 -4.21 9.09 -21.02
C ALA A 343 -3.93 9.29 -19.52
N ALA A 344 -3.49 10.48 -19.08
CA ALA A 344 -3.25 10.76 -17.66
C ALA A 344 -4.52 10.66 -16.80
N GLY A 345 -4.36 10.29 -15.51
CA GLY A 345 -5.44 10.25 -14.52
C GLY A 345 -6.47 9.13 -14.74
N LYS A 346 -6.10 8.02 -15.36
CA LYS A 346 -6.97 6.83 -15.44
C LYS A 346 -7.07 6.16 -14.07
N PRO A 347 -8.26 5.67 -13.67
CA PRO A 347 -8.41 4.94 -12.41
C PRO A 347 -7.75 3.57 -12.49
N LEU A 348 -7.42 3.01 -11.31
CA LEU A 348 -6.80 1.69 -11.19
C LEU A 348 -7.60 0.60 -11.93
N ALA A 349 -8.92 0.64 -11.86
CA ALA A 349 -9.79 -0.28 -12.59
C ALA A 349 -9.54 -0.30 -14.11
N ASP A 350 -9.14 0.84 -14.68
CA ASP A 350 -8.83 0.95 -16.11
C ASP A 350 -7.44 0.38 -16.43
N TYR A 351 -6.38 1.00 -15.88
CA TYR A 351 -5.03 0.66 -16.27
C TYR A 351 -4.61 -0.74 -15.79
N MET A 352 -5.06 -1.20 -14.61
CA MET A 352 -4.68 -2.49 -14.07
C MET A 352 -5.33 -3.67 -14.82
N THR A 353 -6.62 -3.54 -15.19
CA THR A 353 -7.27 -4.57 -16.00
C THR A 353 -6.72 -4.64 -17.43
N LEU A 354 -6.27 -3.50 -17.98
CA LEU A 354 -5.60 -3.45 -19.26
C LEU A 354 -4.21 -4.10 -19.19
N ALA A 355 -3.41 -3.77 -18.18
CA ALA A 355 -2.11 -4.39 -17.94
C ALA A 355 -2.22 -5.90 -17.79
N ASN A 356 -3.12 -6.39 -16.94
CA ASN A 356 -3.36 -7.83 -16.79
C ASN A 356 -3.71 -8.54 -18.12
N LEU A 357 -4.38 -7.84 -19.01
CA LEU A 357 -4.73 -8.37 -20.33
C LEU A 357 -3.53 -8.37 -21.29
N LEU A 358 -2.74 -7.29 -21.34
CA LEU A 358 -1.75 -7.03 -22.38
C LEU A 358 -0.31 -7.40 -22.01
N GLU A 359 0.09 -7.28 -20.74
CA GLU A 359 1.50 -7.47 -20.31
C GLU A 359 2.13 -8.80 -20.73
N PRO A 360 1.45 -9.96 -20.65
CA PRO A 360 2.08 -11.21 -21.07
C PRO A 360 2.46 -11.19 -22.54
N CYS A 361 1.66 -10.57 -23.40
CA CYS A 361 1.99 -10.44 -24.82
C CYS A 361 3.07 -9.36 -25.04
N ALA A 362 2.95 -8.17 -24.43
CA ALA A 362 3.95 -7.12 -24.53
C ALA A 362 5.34 -7.60 -24.11
N ALA A 363 5.42 -8.44 -23.07
CA ALA A 363 6.66 -9.06 -22.60
C ALA A 363 7.35 -9.99 -23.61
N ALA A 364 6.68 -10.39 -24.69
CA ALA A 364 7.28 -11.17 -25.77
C ALA A 364 8.01 -10.30 -26.81
N ALA A 365 7.97 -8.97 -26.71
CA ALA A 365 8.65 -8.07 -27.62
C ALA A 365 10.19 -8.26 -27.55
N SER A 366 10.85 -8.32 -28.69
CA SER A 366 12.29 -8.63 -28.78
C SER A 366 13.16 -7.62 -28.06
N GLN A 367 12.76 -6.33 -28.01
CA GLN A 367 13.46 -5.29 -27.24
C GLN A 367 13.44 -5.53 -25.73
N LEU A 368 12.52 -6.38 -25.22
CA LEU A 368 12.39 -6.73 -23.81
C LEU A 368 13.05 -8.08 -23.46
N ALA A 369 13.80 -8.67 -24.38
CA ALA A 369 14.43 -9.99 -24.19
C ALA A 369 15.37 -10.06 -22.97
N THR A 370 15.87 -8.91 -22.50
CA THR A 370 16.73 -8.80 -21.30
C THR A 370 15.98 -8.29 -20.07
N ALA A 371 14.64 -8.26 -20.10
CA ALA A 371 13.84 -7.90 -18.94
C ALA A 371 14.10 -8.87 -17.78
N PRO A 372 14.03 -8.41 -16.52
CA PRO A 372 14.16 -9.29 -15.36
C PRO A 372 13.12 -10.42 -15.42
N TYR A 373 13.56 -11.62 -15.03
CA TYR A 373 12.69 -12.80 -14.99
C TYR A 373 12.32 -13.13 -13.55
N LEU A 374 11.04 -13.09 -13.23
CA LEU A 374 10.51 -13.26 -11.88
C LEU A 374 9.43 -14.35 -11.79
N SER A 375 9.29 -15.18 -12.79
CA SER A 375 8.35 -16.30 -12.76
C SER A 375 8.89 -17.47 -11.93
N GLY A 376 8.02 -18.12 -11.16
CA GLY A 376 8.31 -19.42 -10.56
C GLY A 376 8.23 -20.59 -11.56
N LEU A 377 7.96 -20.32 -12.84
CA LEU A 377 7.85 -21.30 -13.92
C LEU A 377 9.14 -21.36 -14.73
N PRO A 378 9.43 -22.48 -15.41
CA PRO A 378 10.52 -22.54 -16.39
C PRO A 378 10.36 -21.48 -17.48
N LEU A 379 11.46 -20.87 -17.94
CA LEU A 379 11.43 -19.81 -18.95
C LEU A 379 10.71 -20.23 -20.23
N ALA A 380 10.93 -21.47 -20.72
CA ALA A 380 10.27 -21.99 -21.91
C ALA A 380 8.74 -22.05 -21.74
N THR A 381 8.25 -22.42 -20.56
CA THR A 381 6.82 -22.43 -20.22
C THR A 381 6.26 -21.01 -20.27
N THR A 382 6.94 -20.06 -19.65
CA THR A 382 6.52 -18.64 -19.62
C THR A 382 6.50 -18.05 -21.04
N GLN A 383 7.50 -18.35 -21.88
CA GLN A 383 7.50 -17.93 -23.28
C GLN A 383 6.35 -18.51 -24.07
N SER A 384 5.98 -19.78 -23.83
CA SER A 384 4.81 -20.41 -24.45
C SER A 384 3.51 -19.70 -24.03
N ILE A 385 3.37 -19.37 -22.76
CA ILE A 385 2.21 -18.62 -22.24
C ILE A 385 2.11 -17.24 -22.90
N ARG A 386 3.22 -16.50 -23.00
CA ARG A 386 3.27 -15.19 -23.66
C ARG A 386 2.85 -15.26 -25.12
N SER A 387 3.36 -16.25 -25.86
CA SER A 387 2.98 -16.47 -27.25
C SER A 387 1.50 -16.81 -27.39
N ALA A 388 0.97 -17.67 -26.52
CA ALA A 388 -0.45 -18.03 -26.54
C ALA A 388 -1.34 -16.81 -26.22
N ARG A 389 -0.95 -15.95 -25.28
CA ARG A 389 -1.68 -14.72 -24.96
C ARG A 389 -1.71 -13.77 -26.17
N CYS A 390 -0.59 -13.58 -26.88
CA CYS A 390 -0.55 -12.79 -28.11
C CYS A 390 -1.52 -13.32 -29.15
N ALA A 391 -1.51 -14.64 -29.38
CA ALA A 391 -2.41 -15.29 -30.34
C ALA A 391 -3.90 -15.11 -29.95
N SER A 392 -4.24 -15.27 -28.67
CA SER A 392 -5.61 -15.06 -28.15
C SER A 392 -6.07 -13.61 -28.32
N LEU A 393 -5.20 -12.63 -28.01
CA LEU A 393 -5.49 -11.20 -28.17
C LEU A 393 -5.70 -10.82 -29.65
N ALA A 394 -4.86 -11.35 -30.56
CA ALA A 394 -5.00 -11.12 -31.99
C ALA A 394 -6.27 -11.75 -32.55
N ALA A 395 -6.57 -13.00 -32.17
CA ALA A 395 -7.80 -13.69 -32.57
C ALA A 395 -9.05 -12.97 -32.05
N GLY A 396 -8.99 -12.34 -30.87
CA GLY A 396 -10.04 -11.54 -30.27
C GLY A 396 -10.13 -10.09 -30.84
N GLY A 397 -9.24 -9.72 -31.77
CA GLY A 397 -9.21 -8.36 -32.34
C GLY A 397 -8.76 -7.26 -31.36
N VAL A 398 -8.15 -7.63 -30.23
CA VAL A 398 -7.66 -6.68 -29.22
C VAL A 398 -6.36 -6.04 -29.67
N ILE A 399 -5.50 -6.78 -30.34
CA ILE A 399 -4.24 -6.31 -30.91
C ILE A 399 -4.17 -6.65 -32.40
N SER A 400 -3.27 -5.99 -33.13
CA SER A 400 -2.95 -6.26 -34.53
C SER A 400 -1.60 -6.98 -34.65
N GLY A 401 -1.33 -7.56 -35.82
CA GLY A 401 -0.08 -8.20 -36.18
C GLY A 401 -0.24 -9.62 -36.68
N GLY A 402 0.58 -10.01 -37.67
CA GLY A 402 0.53 -11.33 -38.32
C GLY A 402 1.48 -12.37 -37.71
N ASP A 403 2.38 -11.94 -36.82
CA ASP A 403 3.36 -12.78 -36.15
C ASP A 403 3.56 -12.33 -34.69
N LEU A 404 4.26 -13.12 -33.88
CA LEU A 404 4.47 -12.87 -32.46
C LEU A 404 5.08 -11.49 -32.19
N GLN A 405 6.06 -11.05 -32.98
CA GLN A 405 6.76 -9.78 -32.71
C GLN A 405 5.89 -8.58 -33.03
N SER A 406 5.15 -8.59 -34.13
CA SER A 406 4.19 -7.53 -34.46
C SER A 406 3.03 -7.48 -33.48
N GLN A 407 2.55 -8.63 -32.98
CA GLN A 407 1.52 -8.70 -31.93
C GLN A 407 2.03 -8.15 -30.59
N ALA A 408 3.24 -8.52 -30.17
CA ALA A 408 3.87 -8.02 -28.95
C ALA A 408 4.13 -6.50 -29.01
N ALA A 409 4.60 -6.00 -30.16
CA ALA A 409 4.77 -4.57 -30.38
C ALA A 409 3.44 -3.81 -30.32
N SER A 410 2.35 -4.41 -30.87
CA SER A 410 1.00 -3.82 -30.78
C SER A 410 0.49 -3.77 -29.35
N ALA A 411 0.72 -4.81 -28.55
CA ALA A 411 0.35 -4.83 -27.13
C ALA A 411 1.11 -3.76 -26.32
N LEU A 412 2.42 -3.65 -26.55
CA LEU A 412 3.26 -2.66 -25.87
C LEU A 412 2.85 -1.22 -26.26
N ALA A 413 2.58 -0.97 -27.55
CA ALA A 413 2.11 0.33 -28.01
C ALA A 413 0.76 0.73 -27.38
N GLN A 414 -0.13 -0.23 -27.11
CA GLN A 414 -1.39 0.05 -26.41
C GLN A 414 -1.16 0.39 -24.93
N LEU A 415 -0.18 -0.22 -24.25
CA LEU A 415 0.19 0.15 -22.88
C LEU A 415 0.72 1.61 -22.85
N HIS A 416 1.59 1.99 -23.78
CA HIS A 416 2.06 3.39 -23.91
C HIS A 416 0.90 4.34 -24.18
N ALA A 417 0.01 3.98 -25.12
CA ALA A 417 -1.18 4.80 -25.41
C ALA A 417 -2.14 4.91 -24.22
N ALA A 418 -2.10 3.96 -23.31
CA ALA A 418 -2.86 3.98 -22.06
C ALA A 418 -2.16 4.75 -20.92
N GLY A 419 -0.97 5.31 -21.14
CA GLY A 419 -0.27 6.18 -20.18
C GLY A 419 0.87 5.51 -19.40
N TYR A 420 1.30 4.32 -19.79
CA TYR A 420 2.53 3.71 -19.26
C TYR A 420 3.76 4.37 -19.90
N GLU A 421 4.75 4.70 -19.08
CA GLU A 421 6.02 5.25 -19.57
C GLU A 421 6.89 4.14 -20.21
N SER A 422 7.64 4.51 -21.25
CA SER A 422 8.63 3.58 -21.85
C SER A 422 9.71 3.14 -20.87
N ASP A 423 10.00 3.95 -19.86
CA ASP A 423 10.89 3.62 -18.73
C ASP A 423 10.40 2.40 -17.93
N SER A 424 9.11 2.05 -18.02
CA SER A 424 8.51 0.90 -17.35
C SER A 424 8.49 -0.38 -18.19
N ASP A 425 8.91 -0.34 -19.45
CA ASP A 425 8.76 -1.47 -20.39
C ASP A 425 9.40 -2.77 -19.89
N PHE A 426 10.60 -2.69 -19.28
CA PHE A 426 11.25 -3.85 -18.70
C PHE A 426 10.53 -4.48 -17.51
N LEU A 427 9.51 -3.81 -16.97
CA LEU A 427 8.70 -4.30 -15.84
C LEU A 427 7.43 -5.02 -16.27
N GLN A 428 7.02 -4.95 -17.55
CA GLN A 428 5.82 -5.65 -18.05
C GLN A 428 5.87 -7.17 -17.80
N ALA A 429 7.05 -7.78 -18.01
CA ALA A 429 7.25 -9.20 -17.75
C ALA A 429 7.18 -9.54 -16.25
N PRO A 430 8.04 -8.96 -15.37
CA PRO A 430 8.07 -9.34 -13.97
C PRO A 430 6.80 -8.96 -13.20
N MET A 431 6.06 -7.90 -13.57
CA MET A 431 4.82 -7.53 -12.90
C MET A 431 3.72 -8.59 -13.12
N TRP A 432 3.61 -9.14 -14.31
CA TRP A 432 2.69 -10.23 -14.56
C TRP A 432 3.21 -11.57 -14.02
N ASP A 433 4.48 -11.90 -14.27
CA ASP A 433 5.12 -13.15 -13.86
C ASP A 433 5.08 -13.36 -12.33
N SER A 434 5.25 -12.30 -11.54
CA SER A 434 5.15 -12.33 -10.07
C SER A 434 3.71 -12.43 -9.56
N GLN A 435 2.73 -12.36 -10.44
CA GLN A 435 1.29 -12.25 -10.15
C GLN A 435 0.87 -10.91 -9.51
N ALA A 436 1.75 -9.91 -9.43
CA ALA A 436 1.39 -8.62 -8.85
C ALA A 436 0.21 -7.97 -9.58
N VAL A 437 0.32 -7.77 -10.89
CA VAL A 437 -0.75 -7.18 -11.72
C VAL A 437 -2.01 -8.06 -11.78
N PRO A 438 -1.95 -9.38 -12.07
CA PRO A 438 -3.15 -10.21 -12.08
C PRO A 438 -3.92 -10.23 -10.75
N ALA A 439 -3.20 -10.38 -9.63
CA ALA A 439 -3.85 -10.46 -8.32
C ALA A 439 -4.45 -9.12 -7.87
N VAL A 440 -3.80 -7.99 -8.17
CA VAL A 440 -4.35 -6.66 -7.95
C VAL A 440 -5.59 -6.46 -8.82
N ALA A 441 -5.53 -6.79 -10.12
CA ALA A 441 -6.69 -6.67 -11.02
C ALA A 441 -7.92 -7.44 -10.50
N VAL A 442 -7.71 -8.69 -10.03
CA VAL A 442 -8.79 -9.52 -9.47
C VAL A 442 -9.28 -8.95 -8.13
N THR A 443 -8.38 -8.60 -7.22
CA THR A 443 -8.73 -8.08 -5.89
C THR A 443 -9.58 -6.82 -6.00
N TYR A 444 -9.13 -5.83 -6.78
CA TYR A 444 -9.83 -4.56 -6.93
C TYR A 444 -11.13 -4.69 -7.74
N ALA A 445 -11.17 -5.56 -8.75
CA ALA A 445 -12.41 -5.84 -9.46
C ALA A 445 -13.48 -6.42 -8.52
N ASN A 446 -13.11 -7.35 -7.64
CA ASN A 446 -14.02 -7.88 -6.61
C ASN A 446 -14.47 -6.78 -5.64
N ALA A 447 -13.56 -5.96 -5.12
CA ALA A 447 -13.86 -4.86 -4.20
C ALA A 447 -14.81 -3.83 -4.85
N TYR A 448 -14.49 -3.32 -6.04
CA TYR A 448 -15.33 -2.33 -6.74
C TYR A 448 -16.68 -2.91 -7.17
N LYS A 449 -16.73 -4.20 -7.47
CA LYS A 449 -17.98 -4.91 -7.77
C LYS A 449 -18.77 -5.25 -6.49
N ARG A 450 -18.14 -5.17 -5.31
CA ARG A 450 -18.67 -5.63 -4.01
C ARG A 450 -19.05 -7.10 -4.04
N ALA A 451 -18.19 -7.90 -4.69
CA ALA A 451 -18.45 -9.31 -4.92
C ALA A 451 -18.30 -10.15 -3.64
N SER A 452 -19.16 -11.16 -3.51
CA SER A 452 -18.94 -12.27 -2.59
C SER A 452 -17.84 -13.20 -3.11
N VAL A 453 -17.15 -13.89 -2.22
CA VAL A 453 -16.21 -14.94 -2.64
C VAL A 453 -16.89 -16.04 -3.48
N THR A 454 -18.19 -16.27 -3.26
CA THR A 454 -18.98 -17.27 -3.98
C THR A 454 -19.47 -16.82 -5.36
N ASP A 455 -19.30 -15.53 -5.72
CA ASP A 455 -19.63 -15.03 -7.05
C ASP A 455 -18.65 -15.51 -8.12
N ASN A 456 -17.47 -15.99 -7.71
CA ASN A 456 -16.46 -16.52 -8.63
C ASN A 456 -16.18 -15.57 -9.81
N LEU A 457 -15.98 -14.29 -9.49
CA LEU A 457 -15.96 -13.20 -10.46
C LEU A 457 -14.94 -13.44 -11.57
N CYS A 458 -15.40 -13.44 -12.82
CA CYS A 458 -14.60 -13.75 -14.00
C CYS A 458 -13.86 -15.11 -13.92
N ALA A 459 -14.39 -16.06 -13.16
CA ALA A 459 -13.84 -17.38 -12.89
C ALA A 459 -12.50 -17.36 -12.11
N PHE A 460 -12.20 -16.28 -11.41
CA PHE A 460 -11.05 -16.21 -10.52
C PHE A 460 -11.43 -16.47 -9.07
N SER A 461 -10.54 -17.12 -8.34
CA SER A 461 -10.59 -17.29 -6.89
C SER A 461 -9.19 -17.32 -6.30
N PHE A 462 -9.09 -17.29 -4.97
CA PHE A 462 -7.82 -17.52 -4.27
C PHE A 462 -7.88 -18.90 -3.60
N GLY A 463 -6.87 -19.72 -3.83
CA GLY A 463 -6.86 -21.10 -3.33
C GLY A 463 -5.49 -21.69 -3.12
N ALA A 464 -5.40 -22.67 -2.24
CA ALA A 464 -4.21 -23.49 -2.11
C ALA A 464 -3.97 -24.27 -3.40
N THR A 465 -2.72 -24.31 -3.86
CA THR A 465 -2.30 -25.05 -5.04
C THR A 465 -1.18 -26.03 -4.71
N SER A 466 -1.13 -27.13 -5.45
CA SER A 466 -0.01 -28.06 -5.39
C SER A 466 1.27 -27.47 -6.02
N SER A 467 2.40 -28.14 -5.86
CA SER A 467 3.66 -27.78 -6.52
C SER A 467 3.57 -27.79 -8.06
N THR A 468 2.56 -28.46 -8.63
CA THR A 468 2.29 -28.47 -10.07
C THR A 468 1.23 -27.45 -10.48
N GLY A 469 0.74 -26.63 -9.55
CA GLY A 469 -0.24 -25.58 -9.81
C GLY A 469 -1.70 -26.05 -9.78
N ALA A 470 -2.00 -27.33 -9.53
CA ALA A 470 -3.39 -27.81 -9.42
C ALA A 470 -4.04 -27.23 -8.15
N ALA A 471 -5.25 -26.70 -8.28
CA ALA A 471 -6.02 -26.16 -7.16
C ALA A 471 -6.90 -27.25 -6.52
N GLY A 472 -7.40 -26.95 -5.29
CA GLY A 472 -8.27 -27.86 -4.56
C GLY A 472 -7.53 -28.92 -3.76
N VAL A 473 -6.25 -28.69 -3.47
CA VAL A 473 -5.41 -29.57 -2.64
C VAL A 473 -5.41 -29.03 -1.20
N ALA A 474 -5.64 -29.92 -0.23
CA ALA A 474 -5.50 -29.57 1.19
C ALA A 474 -4.07 -29.15 1.50
N PRO A 475 -3.83 -27.99 2.11
CA PRO A 475 -2.51 -27.69 2.64
C PRO A 475 -2.15 -28.65 3.79
N ALA A 476 -0.88 -29.03 3.89
CA ALA A 476 -0.40 -29.93 4.95
C ALA A 476 -0.58 -29.31 6.36
N VAL A 477 -0.48 -27.97 6.43
CA VAL A 477 -0.76 -27.17 7.63
C VAL A 477 -1.59 -25.97 7.14
N SER A 478 -2.59 -25.56 7.93
CA SER A 478 -3.37 -24.38 7.61
C SER A 478 -2.45 -23.15 7.53
N PRO A 479 -2.49 -22.38 6.42
CA PRO A 479 -1.62 -21.22 6.25
C PRO A 479 -2.11 -19.98 7.02
N MET A 480 -3.23 -20.03 7.73
CA MET A 480 -3.91 -18.84 8.26
C MET A 480 -3.03 -17.99 9.18
N SER A 481 -2.26 -18.60 10.09
CA SER A 481 -1.32 -17.87 10.96
C SER A 481 -0.16 -17.28 10.18
N THR A 482 0.38 -18.01 9.20
CA THR A 482 1.50 -17.53 8.37
C THR A 482 1.06 -16.48 7.39
N VAL A 483 -0.16 -16.53 6.85
CA VAL A 483 -0.77 -15.46 6.04
C VAL A 483 -0.81 -14.14 6.83
N PHE A 484 -1.23 -14.18 8.10
CA PHE A 484 -1.14 -13.01 8.96
C PHE A 484 0.30 -12.52 9.13
N GLY A 485 1.21 -13.43 9.48
CA GLY A 485 2.62 -13.13 9.70
C GLY A 485 3.33 -12.62 8.43
N LEU A 486 3.01 -13.14 7.23
CA LEU A 486 3.53 -12.60 5.97
C LEU A 486 2.94 -11.24 5.61
N GLY A 487 1.82 -10.88 6.24
CA GLY A 487 1.24 -9.56 6.16
C GLY A 487 0.60 -9.20 4.82
N ASN A 488 0.43 -10.14 3.89
CA ASN A 488 -0.11 -9.88 2.56
C ASN A 488 -1.53 -10.42 2.39
N GLY A 489 -2.49 -9.52 2.17
CA GLY A 489 -3.89 -9.84 1.88
C GLY A 489 -4.23 -9.93 0.37
N VAL A 490 -3.22 -9.87 -0.50
CA VAL A 490 -3.35 -10.10 -1.96
C VAL A 490 -2.44 -11.28 -2.34
N PRO A 491 -2.96 -12.45 -2.67
CA PRO A 491 -2.13 -13.58 -3.09
C PRO A 491 -1.27 -13.27 -4.33
N PRO A 492 -0.11 -13.95 -4.53
CA PRO A 492 0.29 -15.17 -3.82
C PRO A 492 0.81 -14.90 -2.40
N THR A 493 0.43 -15.77 -1.46
CA THR A 493 0.91 -15.75 -0.09
C THR A 493 0.81 -17.15 0.51
N ASP A 494 1.89 -17.65 1.06
CA ASP A 494 1.98 -18.93 1.80
C ASP A 494 1.26 -20.12 1.12
N GLY A 495 1.51 -20.34 -0.18
CA GLY A 495 0.89 -21.43 -0.95
C GLY A 495 -0.53 -21.16 -1.42
N ILE A 496 -1.14 -20.04 -1.05
CA ILE A 496 -2.39 -19.56 -1.64
C ILE A 496 -2.04 -18.71 -2.87
N ASN A 497 -2.59 -19.11 -4.01
CA ASN A 497 -2.34 -18.47 -5.30
C ASN A 497 -3.63 -17.95 -5.94
N LEU A 498 -3.49 -17.13 -6.98
CA LEU A 498 -4.58 -16.78 -7.86
C LEU A 498 -4.92 -18.00 -8.72
N VAL A 499 -6.16 -18.46 -8.62
CA VAL A 499 -6.68 -19.66 -9.32
C VAL A 499 -7.67 -19.22 -10.39
N TYR A 500 -7.53 -19.79 -11.59
CA TYR A 500 -8.54 -19.67 -12.63
C TYR A 500 -9.37 -20.96 -12.67
N ASN A 501 -10.68 -20.86 -12.43
CA ASN A 501 -11.55 -22.01 -12.19
C ASN A 501 -12.07 -22.68 -13.49
N ASN A 502 -12.01 -22.00 -14.63
CA ASN A 502 -12.52 -22.47 -15.92
C ASN A 502 -11.43 -22.97 -16.88
N GLY A 503 -10.27 -23.38 -16.37
CA GLY A 503 -9.21 -23.94 -17.18
C GLY A 503 -9.62 -25.26 -17.85
N SER A 504 -9.09 -25.55 -19.05
CA SER A 504 -9.36 -26.79 -19.77
C SER A 504 -8.94 -28.07 -19.04
N ALA A 505 -7.95 -27.94 -18.14
CA ALA A 505 -7.48 -29.00 -17.25
C ALA A 505 -8.11 -28.97 -15.85
N GLY A 506 -9.16 -28.18 -15.65
CA GLY A 506 -9.76 -27.89 -14.35
C GLY A 506 -9.21 -26.64 -13.69
N ALA A 507 -9.59 -26.41 -12.43
CA ALA A 507 -9.12 -25.26 -11.64
C ALA A 507 -7.62 -25.39 -11.33
N ALA A 508 -6.84 -24.35 -11.66
CA ALA A 508 -5.40 -24.34 -11.45
C ALA A 508 -4.88 -22.92 -11.22
N ASP A 509 -3.62 -22.80 -10.79
CA ASP A 509 -2.87 -21.53 -10.82
C ASP A 509 -3.16 -20.84 -12.17
N HIS A 510 -3.55 -19.58 -12.13
CA HIS A 510 -4.06 -18.87 -13.32
C HIS A 510 -3.07 -18.88 -14.48
N ARG A 511 -1.76 -18.96 -14.20
CA ARG A 511 -0.71 -19.04 -15.23
C ARG A 511 -0.66 -20.38 -15.95
N LEU A 512 -1.22 -21.44 -15.35
CA LEU A 512 -1.19 -22.83 -15.85
C LEU A 512 -2.57 -23.35 -16.20
N ALA A 513 -3.64 -22.57 -15.95
CA ALA A 513 -5.03 -23.02 -16.09
C ALA A 513 -5.42 -23.29 -17.55
N THR A 514 -4.86 -22.54 -18.49
CA THR A 514 -5.12 -22.64 -19.93
C THR A 514 -3.86 -22.42 -20.75
N SER A 515 -3.88 -22.76 -22.05
CA SER A 515 -2.76 -22.48 -22.96
C SER A 515 -2.53 -20.96 -23.17
N ASP A 516 -3.57 -20.14 -22.93
CA ASP A 516 -3.54 -18.68 -23.05
C ASP A 516 -3.53 -17.96 -21.69
N ALA A 517 -3.09 -18.63 -20.65
CA ALA A 517 -2.91 -18.10 -19.32
C ALA A 517 -4.14 -17.30 -18.80
N SER A 518 -5.30 -17.94 -18.80
CA SER A 518 -6.57 -17.37 -18.31
C SER A 518 -7.05 -16.13 -19.09
N TYR A 519 -6.78 -16.03 -20.38
CA TYR A 519 -7.19 -14.93 -21.25
C TYR A 519 -8.66 -14.54 -21.09
N THR A 520 -9.57 -15.51 -21.12
CA THR A 520 -11.02 -15.26 -21.02
C THR A 520 -11.39 -14.57 -19.70
N GLY A 521 -10.75 -14.96 -18.59
CA GLY A 521 -10.93 -14.29 -17.29
C GLY A 521 -10.38 -12.87 -17.28
N ALA A 522 -9.19 -12.66 -17.85
CA ALA A 522 -8.59 -11.32 -17.95
C ALA A 522 -9.44 -10.40 -18.84
N LEU A 523 -9.97 -10.92 -19.96
CA LEU A 523 -10.89 -10.18 -20.84
C LEU A 523 -12.20 -9.83 -20.10
N CYS A 524 -12.74 -10.76 -19.32
CA CYS A 524 -13.93 -10.51 -18.50
C CYS A 524 -13.68 -9.35 -17.50
N LEU A 525 -12.56 -9.36 -16.79
CA LEU A 525 -12.20 -8.26 -15.86
C LEU A 525 -12.13 -6.92 -16.60
N ARG A 526 -11.49 -6.89 -17.77
CA ARG A 526 -11.43 -5.68 -18.61
C ARG A 526 -12.82 -5.21 -19.01
N GLN A 527 -13.70 -6.13 -19.43
CA GLN A 527 -15.06 -5.83 -19.87
C GLN A 527 -15.95 -5.35 -18.73
N LEU A 528 -15.74 -5.76 -17.48
CA LEU A 528 -16.46 -5.20 -16.34
C LEU A 528 -16.29 -3.67 -16.27
N TRP A 529 -15.10 -3.17 -16.56
CA TRP A 529 -14.82 -1.74 -16.62
C TRP A 529 -15.33 -1.09 -17.91
N THR A 530 -14.90 -1.61 -19.06
CA THR A 530 -15.13 -0.97 -20.36
C THR A 530 -16.60 -1.00 -20.81
N ASN A 531 -17.39 -1.98 -20.36
CA ASN A 531 -18.81 -2.06 -20.66
C ASN A 531 -19.69 -1.28 -19.67
N GLY A 532 -19.09 -0.48 -18.78
CA GLY A 532 -19.79 0.45 -17.92
C GLY A 532 -20.61 -0.24 -16.82
N ASN A 533 -20.04 -1.25 -16.12
CA ASN A 533 -20.70 -1.84 -14.96
C ASN A 533 -21.04 -0.76 -13.91
N ALA A 534 -22.31 -0.56 -13.62
CA ALA A 534 -22.80 0.55 -12.79
C ALA A 534 -22.23 0.51 -11.36
N THR A 535 -22.15 -0.68 -10.73
CA THR A 535 -21.58 -0.82 -9.38
C THR A 535 -20.11 -0.46 -9.35
N MET A 536 -19.34 -0.95 -10.33
CA MET A 536 -17.91 -0.67 -10.45
C MET A 536 -17.66 0.83 -10.73
N ALA A 537 -18.43 1.43 -11.63
CA ALA A 537 -18.34 2.86 -11.93
C ALA A 537 -18.66 3.73 -10.71
N ALA A 538 -19.70 3.38 -9.93
CA ALA A 538 -20.05 4.06 -8.69
C ALA A 538 -18.97 3.91 -7.62
N SER A 539 -18.40 2.71 -7.46
CA SER A 539 -17.30 2.46 -6.52
C SER A 539 -16.06 3.28 -6.86
N VAL A 540 -15.68 3.33 -8.14
CA VAL A 540 -14.55 4.16 -8.61
C VAL A 540 -14.84 5.66 -8.46
N ALA A 541 -16.06 6.09 -8.66
CA ALA A 541 -16.44 7.50 -8.45
C ALA A 541 -16.33 7.91 -6.96
N ALA A 542 -16.60 6.98 -6.04
CA ALA A 542 -16.60 7.24 -4.60
C ALA A 542 -15.19 7.35 -3.97
N ILE A 543 -14.14 6.95 -4.71
CA ILE A 543 -12.74 6.96 -4.24
C ILE A 543 -11.89 8.03 -4.93
N ARG A 544 -12.52 8.99 -5.59
CA ARG A 544 -11.79 10.06 -6.28
C ARG A 544 -11.30 11.10 -5.31
N VAL A 545 -10.00 11.38 -5.39
CA VAL A 545 -9.38 12.52 -4.71
C VAL A 545 -9.83 13.83 -5.34
N ASN A 546 -9.83 14.90 -4.53
CA ASN A 546 -10.30 16.23 -4.96
C ASN A 546 -9.17 17.24 -5.20
N GLY A 547 -7.95 16.98 -4.72
CA GLY A 547 -6.77 17.82 -4.86
C GLY A 547 -6.68 18.96 -3.85
N ASP A 548 -7.61 19.12 -2.92
CA ASP A 548 -7.57 20.18 -1.89
C ASP A 548 -6.93 19.65 -0.57
N LEU A 549 -5.66 19.90 -0.40
CA LEU A 549 -4.91 19.60 0.83
C LEU A 549 -5.09 20.70 1.90
N HIS A 550 -5.99 21.63 1.68
CA HIS A 550 -6.24 22.80 2.57
C HIS A 550 -4.99 23.66 2.80
N GLY A 551 -4.11 23.76 1.79
CA GLY A 551 -2.85 24.50 1.87
C GLY A 551 -1.80 23.85 2.78
N LYS A 552 -1.96 22.59 3.18
CA LYS A 552 -0.93 21.88 3.94
C LYS A 552 0.32 21.65 3.08
N PRO A 553 1.54 21.82 3.63
CA PRO A 553 2.75 21.45 2.91
C PRO A 553 2.76 19.94 2.63
N ALA A 554 3.09 19.59 1.40
CA ALA A 554 3.07 18.20 0.96
C ALA A 554 4.26 17.86 0.06
N ILE A 555 4.76 16.64 0.17
CA ILE A 555 5.77 16.08 -0.73
C ILE A 555 5.27 14.74 -1.25
N ILE A 556 5.34 14.56 -2.56
CA ILE A 556 5.17 13.28 -3.23
C ILE A 556 6.51 12.88 -3.84
N VAL A 557 6.91 11.62 -3.68
CA VAL A 557 8.04 11.00 -4.38
C VAL A 557 7.51 9.84 -5.20
N GLN A 558 7.89 9.72 -6.47
CA GLN A 558 7.52 8.54 -7.26
C GLN A 558 8.57 8.19 -8.30
N GLY A 559 8.77 6.89 -8.51
CA GLY A 559 9.60 6.37 -9.58
C GLY A 559 8.95 6.56 -10.95
N ARG A 560 9.71 7.05 -11.95
CA ARG A 560 9.23 7.20 -13.33
C ARG A 560 8.91 5.85 -13.97
N SER A 561 9.67 4.81 -13.61
CA SER A 561 9.51 3.46 -14.15
C SER A 561 8.41 2.64 -13.44
N ASP A 562 7.58 3.25 -12.62
CA ASP A 562 6.52 2.52 -11.90
C ASP A 562 5.49 1.93 -12.88
N ALA A 563 5.47 0.60 -12.98
CA ALA A 563 4.54 -0.14 -13.83
C ALA A 563 3.30 -0.63 -13.08
N LEU A 564 3.29 -0.58 -11.72
CA LEU A 564 2.12 -0.97 -10.94
C LEU A 564 1.18 0.20 -10.72
N VAL A 565 1.72 1.37 -10.37
CA VAL A 565 1.00 2.64 -10.23
C VAL A 565 1.64 3.64 -11.17
N PRO A 566 1.28 3.65 -12.47
CA PRO A 566 1.95 4.48 -13.46
C PRO A 566 1.89 5.96 -13.08
N VAL A 567 3.04 6.64 -13.16
CA VAL A 567 3.22 8.01 -12.69
C VAL A 567 2.23 9.00 -13.32
N ASN A 568 1.82 8.74 -14.57
CA ASN A 568 0.83 9.57 -15.30
C ASN A 568 -0.58 9.43 -14.73
N HIS A 569 -0.91 8.32 -14.10
CA HIS A 569 -2.22 8.09 -13.52
C HIS A 569 -2.32 8.55 -12.07
N ALA A 570 -1.18 8.65 -11.39
CA ALA A 570 -1.06 9.01 -9.99
C ALA A 570 -0.44 10.40 -9.78
N SER A 571 0.86 10.48 -9.51
CA SER A 571 1.51 11.69 -8.99
C SER A 571 1.49 12.87 -9.96
N ARG A 572 1.74 12.65 -11.26
CA ARG A 572 1.67 13.73 -12.27
C ARG A 572 0.23 14.28 -12.39
N ALA A 573 -0.75 13.38 -12.43
CA ALA A 573 -2.16 13.75 -12.48
C ALA A 573 -2.62 14.44 -11.18
N TYR A 574 -2.18 13.95 -10.02
CA TYR A 574 -2.52 14.54 -8.73
C TYR A 574 -1.93 15.95 -8.58
N LEU A 575 -0.68 16.16 -9.00
CA LEU A 575 -0.04 17.47 -8.99
C LEU A 575 -0.84 18.47 -9.87
N ALA A 576 -1.32 18.03 -11.04
CA ALA A 576 -2.16 18.86 -11.90
C ALA A 576 -3.49 19.20 -11.20
N GLN A 577 -4.14 18.21 -10.57
CA GLN A 577 -5.40 18.42 -9.87
C GLN A 577 -5.23 19.32 -8.64
N ASN A 578 -4.20 19.10 -7.81
CA ASN A 578 -3.92 19.95 -6.65
C ASN A 578 -3.64 21.42 -7.07
N SER A 579 -2.80 21.61 -8.08
CA SER A 579 -2.53 22.95 -8.61
C SER A 579 -3.81 23.65 -9.13
N PHE A 580 -4.72 22.89 -9.74
CA PHE A 580 -6.00 23.41 -10.19
C PHE A 580 -6.93 23.74 -9.02
N ALA A 581 -7.03 22.85 -8.02
CA ALA A 581 -7.93 23.01 -6.88
C ALA A 581 -7.48 24.13 -5.92
N GLU A 582 -6.20 24.17 -5.58
CA GLU A 582 -5.66 25.09 -4.59
C GLU A 582 -5.07 26.38 -5.17
N GLY A 583 -4.67 26.35 -6.44
CA GLY A 583 -4.04 27.50 -7.09
C GLY A 583 -2.81 27.98 -6.31
N LYS A 584 -2.82 29.26 -5.90
CA LYS A 584 -1.69 29.86 -5.14
C LYS A 584 -1.56 29.35 -3.70
N ARG A 585 -2.54 28.60 -3.17
CA ARG A 585 -2.46 28.01 -1.83
C ARG A 585 -1.66 26.72 -1.82
N SER A 586 -1.51 26.07 -2.98
CA SER A 586 -0.80 24.81 -3.10
C SER A 586 0.64 24.93 -2.58
N GLN A 587 1.01 24.02 -1.68
CA GLN A 587 2.36 23.84 -1.16
C GLN A 587 2.88 22.42 -1.45
N LEU A 588 2.42 21.83 -2.56
CA LEU A 588 2.81 20.50 -2.99
C LEU A 588 4.09 20.56 -3.82
N SER A 589 5.12 19.81 -3.40
CA SER A 589 6.30 19.49 -4.20
C SER A 589 6.26 18.02 -4.66
N PHE A 590 6.58 17.78 -5.91
CA PHE A 590 6.67 16.44 -6.48
C PHE A 590 8.09 16.15 -6.97
N TYR A 591 8.67 15.05 -6.49
CA TYR A 591 10.00 14.58 -6.88
C TYR A 591 9.89 13.27 -7.66
N GLU A 592 10.08 13.36 -8.97
CA GLU A 592 10.05 12.21 -9.87
C GLU A 592 11.44 11.62 -10.00
N VAL A 593 11.59 10.36 -9.63
CA VAL A 593 12.89 9.67 -9.58
C VAL A 593 13.05 8.81 -10.83
N THR A 594 14.03 9.13 -11.70
CA THR A 594 14.33 8.26 -12.85
C THR A 594 14.88 6.93 -12.37
N ASN A 595 14.67 5.86 -13.15
CA ASN A 595 15.05 4.49 -12.79
C ASN A 595 14.43 3.98 -11.46
N GLY A 596 13.49 4.70 -10.87
CA GLY A 596 12.72 4.23 -9.73
C GLY A 596 11.53 3.39 -10.19
N GLN A 597 11.21 2.32 -9.48
CA GLN A 597 10.07 1.44 -9.75
C GLN A 597 9.35 1.08 -8.43
N HIS A 598 8.16 0.48 -8.48
CA HIS A 598 7.26 0.35 -7.34
C HIS A 598 7.80 -0.50 -6.17
N PHE A 599 8.59 -1.54 -6.44
CA PHE A 599 9.00 -2.53 -5.45
C PHE A 599 10.51 -2.52 -5.18
N ASP A 600 10.98 -1.65 -4.30
CA ASP A 600 12.40 -1.68 -3.90
C ASP A 600 12.84 -3.04 -3.35
N ALA A 601 11.91 -3.83 -2.81
CA ALA A 601 12.15 -5.22 -2.41
C ALA A 601 12.61 -6.14 -3.56
N PHE A 602 12.38 -5.76 -4.82
CA PHE A 602 12.85 -6.52 -6.00
C PHE A 602 14.26 -6.15 -6.44
N LEU A 603 14.83 -5.05 -5.92
CA LEU A 603 16.17 -4.58 -6.33
C LEU A 603 17.31 -5.61 -6.14
N PRO A 604 17.26 -6.55 -5.17
CA PRO A 604 18.28 -7.61 -5.09
C PRO A 604 18.21 -8.64 -6.23
N ILE A 605 17.13 -8.67 -7.01
CA ILE A 605 16.91 -9.68 -8.05
C ILE A 605 17.72 -9.32 -9.29
N ALA A 606 18.30 -10.35 -9.94
CA ALA A 606 19.09 -10.18 -11.15
C ALA A 606 18.34 -9.41 -12.24
N GLY A 607 18.93 -8.35 -12.74
CA GLY A 607 18.37 -7.47 -13.76
C GLY A 607 17.56 -6.30 -13.19
N PHE A 608 17.03 -6.37 -11.97
CA PHE A 608 16.58 -5.20 -11.23
C PHE A 608 17.79 -4.47 -10.64
N ASP A 609 18.71 -5.19 -10.04
CA ASP A 609 19.92 -4.70 -9.37
C ASP A 609 20.79 -3.79 -10.25
N THR A 610 20.78 -4.01 -11.56
CA THR A 610 21.62 -3.25 -12.50
C THR A 610 20.92 -2.05 -13.13
N ARG A 611 19.57 -1.99 -13.08
CA ARG A 611 18.76 -1.00 -13.81
C ARG A 611 18.03 -0.01 -12.91
N PHE A 612 17.57 -0.45 -11.75
CA PHE A 612 16.68 0.35 -10.92
C PHE A 612 17.34 0.85 -9.65
N ILE A 613 16.79 1.93 -9.10
CA ILE A 613 17.30 2.68 -7.95
C ILE A 613 16.24 2.68 -6.86
N PRO A 614 16.63 2.59 -5.57
CA PRO A 614 15.67 2.59 -4.46
C PRO A 614 14.97 3.95 -4.30
N VAL A 615 13.65 3.95 -4.44
CA VAL A 615 12.79 5.11 -4.20
C VAL A 615 12.67 5.39 -2.70
N HIS A 616 12.79 4.37 -1.87
CA HIS A 616 12.78 4.51 -0.41
C HIS A 616 13.82 5.51 0.11
N TYR A 617 15.00 5.56 -0.48
CA TYR A 617 16.02 6.56 -0.14
C TYR A 617 15.49 8.00 -0.27
N TYR A 618 14.74 8.29 -1.32
CA TYR A 618 14.15 9.60 -1.56
C TYR A 618 12.93 9.87 -0.66
N ASN A 619 12.19 8.84 -0.27
CA ASN A 619 11.14 8.97 0.75
C ASN A 619 11.71 9.39 2.09
N LEU A 620 12.86 8.85 2.51
CA LEU A 620 13.56 9.27 3.74
C LEU A 620 14.07 10.72 3.62
N GLN A 621 14.59 11.13 2.47
CA GLN A 621 14.96 12.54 2.23
C GLN A 621 13.75 13.46 2.30
N ALA A 622 12.62 13.08 1.69
CA ALA A 622 11.39 13.86 1.72
C ALA A 622 10.86 14.05 3.15
N LEU A 623 10.90 13.02 3.98
CA LEU A 623 10.54 13.11 5.39
C LEU A 623 11.47 14.08 6.16
N ASN A 624 12.78 14.04 5.89
CA ASN A 624 13.74 14.97 6.50
C ASN A 624 13.54 16.41 6.00
N LEU A 625 13.27 16.62 4.71
CA LEU A 625 12.96 17.92 4.13
C LEU A 625 11.69 18.52 4.76
N MET A 626 10.62 17.73 4.86
CA MET A 626 9.37 18.15 5.49
C MET A 626 9.58 18.47 6.99
N TRP A 627 10.32 17.65 7.71
CA TRP A 627 10.62 17.91 9.12
C TRP A 627 11.37 19.22 9.30
N ASN A 628 12.39 19.47 8.48
CA ASN A 628 13.15 20.71 8.53
C ASN A 628 12.28 21.92 8.17
N HIS A 629 11.39 21.78 7.17
CA HIS A 629 10.41 22.80 6.84
C HIS A 629 9.53 23.16 8.05
N LEU A 630 8.95 22.16 8.69
CA LEU A 630 8.04 22.35 9.83
C LEU A 630 8.74 22.91 11.09
N LYS A 631 10.02 22.60 11.31
CA LYS A 631 10.75 22.99 12.53
C LYS A 631 11.56 24.27 12.38
N SER A 632 12.08 24.56 11.20
CA SER A 632 12.96 25.71 10.97
C SER A 632 12.43 26.71 9.93
N GLY A 633 11.33 26.41 9.26
CA GLY A 633 10.82 27.19 8.12
C GLY A 633 11.69 27.09 6.87
N ALA A 634 12.57 26.09 6.77
CA ALA A 634 13.38 25.87 5.56
C ALA A 634 12.47 25.68 4.34
N PRO A 635 12.71 26.33 3.18
CA PRO A 635 11.87 26.15 2.02
C PRO A 635 11.96 24.73 1.49
N LEU A 636 10.83 24.17 1.04
CA LEU A 636 10.82 22.90 0.31
C LEU A 636 11.43 23.12 -1.08
N PRO A 637 12.30 22.22 -1.56
CA PRO A 637 12.74 22.25 -2.96
C PRO A 637 11.56 22.24 -3.93
N PRO A 638 11.65 22.91 -5.08
CA PRO A 638 10.58 22.89 -6.07
C PRO A 638 10.43 21.51 -6.70
N SER A 639 9.25 21.25 -7.28
CA SER A 639 8.97 20.01 -8.03
C SER A 639 10.00 19.78 -9.12
N GLN A 640 10.53 18.55 -9.23
CA GLN A 640 11.66 18.24 -10.09
C GLN A 640 11.77 16.78 -10.48
N VAL A 641 12.48 16.52 -11.58
CA VAL A 641 12.97 15.20 -11.94
C VAL A 641 14.34 15.00 -11.30
N VAL A 642 14.49 13.96 -10.50
CA VAL A 642 15.78 13.54 -9.90
C VAL A 642 16.40 12.51 -10.83
N ARG A 643 17.49 12.92 -11.51
CA ARG A 643 18.19 12.10 -12.51
C ARG A 643 19.18 11.14 -11.83
N THR A 644 18.70 9.95 -11.49
CA THR A 644 19.53 8.91 -10.87
C THR A 644 20.42 8.19 -11.88
N VAL A 645 21.43 7.48 -11.37
CA VAL A 645 22.35 6.70 -12.21
C VAL A 645 22.23 5.22 -11.80
N PRO A 646 21.78 4.33 -12.70
CA PRO A 646 21.78 2.89 -12.43
C PRO A 646 23.16 2.36 -12.03
N ARG A 647 23.19 1.32 -11.20
CA ARG A 647 24.46 0.70 -10.76
C ARG A 647 25.21 0.03 -11.90
N GLY A 648 24.49 -0.44 -12.93
CA GLY A 648 25.09 -1.16 -14.05
C GLY A 648 25.70 -2.49 -13.64
N GLY A 649 26.63 -2.99 -14.46
CA GLY A 649 27.30 -4.27 -14.22
C GLY A 649 26.54 -5.47 -14.77
N THR A 650 26.84 -6.66 -14.25
CA THR A 650 26.20 -7.91 -14.64
C THR A 650 24.97 -8.16 -13.76
N PRO A 651 23.80 -8.54 -14.33
CA PRO A 651 22.62 -8.90 -13.56
C PRO A 651 22.91 -9.93 -12.46
N GLY A 652 22.49 -9.64 -11.24
CA GLY A 652 22.78 -10.43 -10.03
C GLY A 652 24.15 -10.16 -9.39
N GLN A 653 24.97 -9.30 -9.99
CA GLN A 653 26.29 -8.91 -9.52
C GLN A 653 26.53 -7.39 -9.67
N ALA A 654 25.49 -6.58 -9.50
CA ALA A 654 25.63 -5.14 -9.59
C ALA A 654 26.63 -4.62 -8.53
N PRO A 655 27.43 -3.59 -8.84
CA PRO A 655 28.26 -2.91 -7.86
C PRO A 655 27.44 -2.41 -6.66
N ALA A 656 28.09 -2.20 -5.52
CA ALA A 656 27.41 -1.63 -4.38
C ALA A 656 26.86 -0.23 -4.70
N LEU A 657 25.63 0.04 -4.24
CA LEU A 657 24.99 1.34 -4.35
C LEU A 657 25.87 2.41 -3.66
N THR A 658 26.03 3.55 -4.30
CA THR A 658 26.83 4.66 -3.80
C THR A 658 26.06 5.98 -3.91
N THR A 659 26.54 7.04 -3.29
CA THR A 659 25.97 8.39 -3.42
C THR A 659 26.02 8.92 -4.86
N ALA A 660 26.92 8.42 -5.70
CA ALA A 660 26.97 8.77 -7.12
C ALA A 660 25.74 8.25 -7.89
N ASN A 661 25.10 7.17 -7.41
CA ASN A 661 23.87 6.64 -7.99
C ASN A 661 22.64 7.45 -7.52
N LEU A 662 22.76 8.14 -6.38
CA LEU A 662 21.68 8.76 -5.62
C LEU A 662 21.89 10.27 -5.48
N PRO A 663 21.79 11.07 -6.57
CA PRO A 663 21.88 12.52 -6.46
C PRO A 663 20.80 13.06 -5.51
N ALA A 664 21.15 14.09 -4.74
CA ALA A 664 20.23 14.69 -3.81
C ALA A 664 19.09 15.43 -4.54
N ILE A 665 17.93 15.56 -3.88
CA ILE A 665 16.88 16.48 -4.30
C ILE A 665 17.45 17.88 -4.27
N ALA A 666 17.48 18.57 -5.41
CA ALA A 666 18.18 19.84 -5.58
C ALA A 666 17.36 21.03 -5.07
N ALA A 667 17.98 21.95 -4.35
CA ALA A 667 17.33 23.20 -3.96
C ALA A 667 17.05 24.08 -5.20
N ASP A 668 17.91 24.01 -6.22
CA ASP A 668 17.70 24.60 -7.56
C ASP A 668 17.86 23.49 -8.61
N PRO A 669 16.75 22.97 -9.15
CA PRO A 669 16.78 21.88 -10.13
C PRO A 669 17.15 22.32 -11.55
N GLY A 670 17.20 23.62 -11.84
CA GLY A 670 17.50 24.12 -13.18
C GLY A 670 16.60 23.52 -14.27
N ALA A 671 17.21 22.88 -15.28
CA ALA A 671 16.48 22.24 -16.38
C ALA A 671 15.63 21.03 -15.96
N ASN A 672 15.83 20.49 -14.76
CA ASN A 672 15.03 19.37 -14.24
C ASN A 672 13.77 19.84 -13.48
N ALA A 673 13.52 21.14 -13.41
CA ALA A 673 12.31 21.65 -12.75
C ALA A 673 11.03 21.17 -13.46
N ILE A 674 10.10 20.61 -12.73
CA ILE A 674 8.73 20.33 -13.19
C ILE A 674 7.96 21.65 -13.08
N SER A 675 7.49 22.17 -14.19
CA SER A 675 6.69 23.40 -14.20
C SER A 675 5.22 23.10 -13.97
N VAL A 676 4.59 23.92 -13.13
CA VAL A 676 3.17 23.80 -12.79
C VAL A 676 2.50 25.15 -12.98
N ASN A 677 1.45 25.22 -13.78
CA ASN A 677 0.73 26.45 -14.05
C ASN A 677 -0.77 26.19 -14.24
N GLY A 678 -1.57 26.53 -13.20
CA GLY A 678 -3.03 26.50 -13.28
C GLY A 678 -3.63 25.15 -13.66
N GLY A 679 -3.06 24.04 -13.15
CA GLY A 679 -3.50 22.67 -13.47
C GLY A 679 -2.76 22.03 -14.66
N VAL A 680 -1.89 22.75 -15.34
CA VAL A 680 -1.00 22.20 -16.38
C VAL A 680 0.35 21.87 -15.77
N VAL A 681 0.73 20.62 -15.79
CA VAL A 681 2.02 20.09 -15.33
C VAL A 681 2.86 19.73 -16.55
N ASN A 682 4.08 20.26 -16.64
CA ASN A 682 5.04 19.85 -17.66
C ASN A 682 6.30 19.29 -17.04
N VAL A 683 6.55 18.02 -17.32
CA VAL A 683 7.67 17.25 -16.81
C VAL A 683 8.79 17.27 -17.86
N PRO A 684 10.04 17.61 -17.52
CA PRO A 684 11.16 17.49 -18.47
C PRO A 684 11.46 16.02 -18.78
N GLN A 685 11.77 15.78 -20.08
CA GLN A 685 12.19 14.46 -20.55
C GLN A 685 13.46 13.97 -19.90
#